data_3e4dc98f191fb30e8d4e447ed73425ed
#
_entry.id   3e4dc98f191fb30e8d4e447ed73425ed
#
_cell.length_a   1.000
_cell.length_b   1.000
_cell.length_c   1.000
_cell.angle_alpha   90.00
_cell.angle_beta   90.00
_cell.angle_gamma   90.00
#
_symmetry.space_group_name_H-M   'P 1'
#
loop_
_entity.id
_entity.type
_entity.pdbx_description
1 polymer ?
#
loop_
_entity_poly.entity_id
_entity_poly.type
_entity_poly.pdbx_seq_one_letter_code
_entity_poly.pdbx_strand_id
1 'polypeptide(L)'
;MCQARVGGQYKVPHTWQVEAPLAEYYGVAWYRRTFDVRPDWQNSTVRVEFEAVFHTATVWINGQLAGEHRGKGYTAFTFDVTHLLHWGEANAIAVRVDNAFNEHMLPRGRSSDWAHDGGIFRPVQLLISPKVFVERVDVQATPNFTDGDATIAITGYIRNTSHRDWSGGTSFRIVDEASGLTVLKRDRGQGLSIKPGATETLVVEIALPEAKLWHFDHPNLYRLCFSVAGTDTSHSFSAIFGVRRLEVKDGAFHLNGERVRLMGVERMAGSNPEFGMAEPADWIGRDHADLKHLNCIFTRVHWPQDKCVLDYCDRHGILMQTEVPAWGSDTFQGMGPQPDADIMENGLEQLREMIARDRNHPCLVVWGLCNEIGGQDPPASQFAKHMLREAKKLDAGRLCSYASNSLDSTPERDVAGLMDFIEANEYFGTWAPGSAEDAAGYLEGIHAAFPDKPIVISEYGYCACTEDRPEGDEPRMEILRTHDLVIRAREYIAGAIFFCYNDYRTHVGDRGMGVLKQRVHGVVDVYGTKKQSYELLRRESSPIELRSLENHLNNFQVILGTRGDVPMYRLRGYTLRGTFYGQGDIPVEHQEVAIPELLPASLARFELKFTQSEVPVCIRFDVIRPTGFSALSFDWRP
;
A
#
# COMPACT_ATOMS: atom_id res chain seq x y z
N MET A 1 -34.39 18.70 16.73
CA MET A 1 -33.66 17.69 15.94
C MET A 1 -33.76 16.36 16.67
N CYS A 2 -34.51 15.40 16.14
CA CYS A 2 -34.60 14.04 16.73
C CYS A 2 -33.25 13.35 16.50
N GLN A 3 -32.51 13.08 17.59
CA GLN A 3 -31.40 12.15 17.54
C GLN A 3 -31.98 10.75 17.38
N ALA A 4 -31.74 10.12 16.23
CA ALA A 4 -32.04 8.69 16.08
C ALA A 4 -31.14 7.91 17.03
N ARG A 5 -31.73 7.27 18.06
CA ARG A 5 -31.03 6.32 18.92
C ARG A 5 -31.11 4.95 18.26
N VAL A 6 -30.16 4.62 17.41
CA VAL A 6 -29.89 3.24 17.03
C VAL A 6 -28.83 2.75 18.01
N GLY A 7 -29.23 2.03 19.07
CA GLY A 7 -28.30 1.43 20.03
C GLY A 7 -28.11 -0.04 19.71
N GLY A 8 -26.86 -0.51 19.58
CA GLY A 8 -26.51 -1.90 19.35
C GLY A 8 -25.15 -2.26 19.96
N GLN A 9 -24.83 -3.54 20.02
CA GLN A 9 -23.49 -4.02 20.34
C GLN A 9 -22.76 -4.31 19.02
N TYR A 10 -21.69 -3.59 18.78
CA TYR A 10 -20.89 -3.72 17.57
C TYR A 10 -19.47 -4.16 17.91
N LYS A 11 -18.92 -5.04 17.08
CA LYS A 11 -17.51 -5.39 17.15
C LYS A 11 -16.71 -4.31 16.43
N VAL A 12 -15.69 -3.74 17.08
CA VAL A 12 -14.71 -2.86 16.43
C VAL A 12 -13.56 -3.74 15.90
N PRO A 13 -13.08 -3.54 14.67
CA PRO A 13 -13.42 -2.48 13.69
C PRO A 13 -14.88 -2.49 13.21
N HIS A 14 -15.44 -1.27 12.98
CA HIS A 14 -16.83 -1.08 12.57
C HIS A 14 -17.02 0.24 11.82
N THR A 15 -17.87 0.23 10.80
CA THR A 15 -18.45 1.42 10.17
C THR A 15 -19.96 1.33 10.14
N TRP A 16 -20.65 2.44 10.41
CA TRP A 16 -22.11 2.43 10.45
C TRP A 16 -22.79 2.53 9.08
N GLN A 17 -22.06 2.90 8.02
CA GLN A 17 -22.63 2.99 6.66
C GLN A 17 -22.99 1.63 6.06
N VAL A 18 -22.52 0.52 6.63
CA VAL A 18 -22.95 -0.83 6.21
C VAL A 18 -24.34 -1.20 6.75
N GLU A 19 -24.83 -0.46 7.76
CA GLU A 19 -26.17 -0.63 8.31
C GLU A 19 -27.18 0.12 7.42
N ALA A 20 -28.12 -0.58 6.79
CA ALA A 20 -29.05 0.01 5.83
C ALA A 20 -29.76 1.30 6.32
N PRO A 21 -30.21 1.41 7.61
CA PRO A 21 -30.81 2.65 8.11
C PRO A 21 -29.82 3.81 8.26
N LEU A 22 -28.52 3.56 8.23
CA LEU A 22 -27.46 4.53 8.46
C LEU A 22 -26.58 4.76 7.22
N ALA A 23 -26.87 4.12 6.10
CA ALA A 23 -26.06 4.17 4.88
C ALA A 23 -25.83 5.60 4.36
N GLU A 24 -26.81 6.50 4.54
CA GLU A 24 -26.74 7.92 4.16
C GLU A 24 -26.61 8.85 5.38
N TYR A 25 -26.24 8.32 6.55
CA TYR A 25 -26.05 9.14 7.74
C TYR A 25 -24.63 9.66 7.83
N TYR A 26 -24.47 10.96 7.70
CA TYR A 26 -23.22 11.71 7.88
C TYR A 26 -23.37 12.65 9.07
N GLY A 27 -22.66 12.37 10.15
CA GLY A 27 -22.78 13.11 11.40
C GLY A 27 -22.11 12.38 12.57
N VAL A 28 -22.64 12.62 13.77
CA VAL A 28 -22.03 12.16 15.03
C VAL A 28 -22.59 10.82 15.47
N ALA A 29 -21.68 9.89 15.75
CA ALA A 29 -21.99 8.63 16.46
C ALA A 29 -21.09 8.49 17.70
N TRP A 30 -21.55 7.67 18.66
CA TRP A 30 -20.85 7.43 19.90
C TRP A 30 -20.58 5.93 20.07
N TYR A 31 -19.31 5.60 20.34
CA TYR A 31 -18.89 4.28 20.81
C TYR A 31 -18.60 4.35 22.30
N ARG A 32 -19.01 3.32 23.02
CA ARG A 32 -18.74 3.20 24.45
C ARG A 32 -18.42 1.77 24.83
N ARG A 33 -17.40 1.59 25.65
CA ARG A 33 -17.02 0.27 26.19
C ARG A 33 -16.51 0.40 27.61
N THR A 34 -16.81 -0.59 28.46
CA THR A 34 -16.11 -0.80 29.72
C THR A 34 -14.96 -1.79 29.51
N PHE A 35 -13.87 -1.61 30.25
CA PHE A 35 -12.72 -2.49 30.24
C PHE A 35 -12.05 -2.51 31.61
N ASP A 36 -11.45 -3.64 31.96
CA ASP A 36 -10.77 -3.81 33.23
C ASP A 36 -9.30 -3.40 33.12
N VAL A 37 -8.82 -2.68 34.12
CA VAL A 37 -7.42 -2.28 34.26
C VAL A 37 -6.80 -3.07 35.41
N ARG A 38 -5.76 -3.81 35.10
CA ARG A 38 -5.10 -4.67 36.09
C ARG A 38 -4.35 -3.85 37.13
N PRO A 39 -4.35 -4.25 38.45
CA PRO A 39 -3.61 -3.56 39.49
C PRO A 39 -2.09 -3.48 39.25
N ASP A 40 -1.52 -4.50 38.61
CA ASP A 40 -0.08 -4.58 38.32
C ASP A 40 0.38 -3.59 37.23
N TRP A 41 -0.55 -2.96 36.49
CA TRP A 41 -0.23 -1.88 35.54
C TRP A 41 -0.03 -0.51 36.17
N GLN A 42 -0.27 -0.34 37.48
CA GLN A 42 -0.17 0.95 38.17
C GLN A 42 1.19 1.65 38.02
N ASN A 43 2.27 0.87 37.85
CA ASN A 43 3.62 1.38 37.61
C ASN A 43 3.99 1.48 36.12
N SER A 44 3.02 1.29 35.23
CA SER A 44 3.20 1.34 33.78
C SER A 44 2.72 2.68 33.20
N THR A 45 3.08 2.93 31.97
CA THR A 45 2.46 3.94 31.11
C THR A 45 1.45 3.21 30.24
N VAL A 46 0.19 3.65 30.30
CA VAL A 46 -0.91 3.08 29.52
C VAL A 46 -1.36 4.10 28.49
N ARG A 47 -1.29 3.69 27.24
CA ARG A 47 -1.74 4.50 26.11
C ARG A 47 -2.85 3.77 25.38
N VAL A 48 -3.82 4.50 24.85
CA VAL A 48 -4.81 3.97 23.91
C VAL A 48 -4.41 4.40 22.50
N GLU A 49 -4.29 3.42 21.60
CA GLU A 49 -3.99 3.63 20.19
C GLU A 49 -5.21 3.29 19.35
N PHE A 50 -5.53 4.17 18.40
CA PHE A 50 -6.49 3.95 17.34
C PHE A 50 -5.71 3.91 16.02
N GLU A 51 -5.84 2.83 15.25
CA GLU A 51 -5.17 2.73 13.94
C GLU A 51 -5.87 3.60 12.89
N ALA A 52 -7.17 3.81 12.98
CA ALA A 52 -7.90 4.86 12.26
C ALA A 52 -9.33 5.03 12.78
N VAL A 53 -9.82 6.28 12.76
CA VAL A 53 -11.20 6.66 13.03
C VAL A 53 -11.63 7.70 12.00
N PHE A 54 -12.71 7.49 11.27
CA PHE A 54 -13.10 8.40 10.20
C PHE A 54 -14.22 9.33 10.63
N HIS A 55 -13.96 10.66 10.59
CA HIS A 55 -12.68 11.33 10.37
C HIS A 55 -12.27 12.21 11.57
N THR A 56 -13.18 12.47 12.50
CA THR A 56 -12.89 13.25 13.69
C THR A 56 -13.27 12.46 14.92
N ALA A 57 -12.29 12.20 15.78
CA ALA A 57 -12.48 11.48 17.04
C ALA A 57 -12.21 12.38 18.25
N THR A 58 -13.11 12.34 19.24
CA THR A 58 -12.88 12.86 20.57
C THR A 58 -13.01 11.71 21.57
N VAL A 59 -12.01 11.52 22.42
CA VAL A 59 -11.89 10.35 23.30
C VAL A 59 -11.92 10.77 24.76
N TRP A 60 -12.73 10.08 25.55
CA TRP A 60 -12.83 10.22 27.01
C TRP A 60 -12.55 8.90 27.71
N ILE A 61 -11.86 8.98 28.83
CA ILE A 61 -11.69 7.89 29.79
C ILE A 61 -12.32 8.32 31.11
N ASN A 62 -13.24 7.51 31.65
CA ASN A 62 -13.94 7.79 32.91
C ASN A 62 -14.59 9.20 32.97
N GLY A 63 -15.08 9.68 31.81
CA GLY A 63 -15.69 11.01 31.67
C GLY A 63 -14.71 12.17 31.55
N GLN A 64 -13.41 11.94 31.62
CA GLN A 64 -12.37 12.95 31.43
C GLN A 64 -11.83 12.90 30.00
N LEU A 65 -11.58 14.06 29.38
CA LEU A 65 -11.05 14.16 28.02
C LEU A 65 -9.63 13.60 27.96
N ALA A 66 -9.42 12.61 27.11
CA ALA A 66 -8.11 12.06 26.79
C ALA A 66 -7.44 12.81 25.62
N GLY A 67 -8.21 13.19 24.60
CA GLY A 67 -7.71 13.94 23.47
C GLY A 67 -8.65 13.94 22.27
N GLU A 68 -8.20 14.60 21.19
CA GLU A 68 -8.92 14.72 19.93
C GLU A 68 -7.99 14.48 18.74
N HIS A 69 -8.53 13.88 17.67
CA HIS A 69 -7.88 13.73 16.37
C HIS A 69 -8.88 14.16 15.30
N ARG A 70 -8.58 15.25 14.60
CA ARG A 70 -9.60 15.96 13.81
C ARG A 70 -9.29 15.98 12.30
N GLY A 71 -10.31 15.66 11.48
CA GLY A 71 -10.26 15.79 10.03
C GLY A 71 -9.28 14.85 9.32
N LYS A 72 -8.78 13.84 10.02
CA LYS A 72 -7.75 12.89 9.58
C LYS A 72 -8.27 11.47 9.75
N GLY A 73 -8.89 10.93 8.70
CA GLY A 73 -9.66 9.69 8.79
C GLY A 73 -8.83 8.41 8.71
N TYR A 74 -7.58 8.46 8.22
CA TYR A 74 -6.83 7.26 7.79
C TYR A 74 -5.51 7.05 8.51
N THR A 75 -5.12 7.97 9.40
CA THR A 75 -3.87 7.90 10.15
C THR A 75 -4.09 7.43 11.59
N ALA A 76 -3.07 6.78 12.15
CA ALA A 76 -3.08 6.30 13.52
C ALA A 76 -2.76 7.43 14.50
N PHE A 77 -3.37 7.37 15.69
CA PHE A 77 -3.10 8.30 16.78
C PHE A 77 -3.15 7.62 18.15
N THR A 78 -2.46 8.19 19.12
CA THR A 78 -2.29 7.60 20.45
C THR A 78 -2.44 8.65 21.53
N PHE A 79 -3.15 8.32 22.64
CA PHE A 79 -3.27 9.15 23.82
C PHE A 79 -2.71 8.45 25.07
N ASP A 80 -1.89 9.14 25.86
CA ASP A 80 -1.50 8.67 27.21
C ASP A 80 -2.67 8.87 28.17
N VAL A 81 -3.24 7.76 28.61
CA VAL A 81 -4.41 7.74 29.50
C VAL A 81 -4.07 7.31 30.91
N THR A 82 -2.79 7.15 31.23
CA THR A 82 -2.29 6.64 32.52
C THR A 82 -2.93 7.35 33.71
N HIS A 83 -3.03 8.67 33.64
CA HIS A 83 -3.54 9.52 34.73
C HIS A 83 -5.07 9.55 34.82
N LEU A 84 -5.79 8.97 33.87
CA LEU A 84 -7.24 8.92 33.78
C LEU A 84 -7.82 7.58 34.27
N LEU A 85 -6.97 6.60 34.57
CA LEU A 85 -7.38 5.23 34.89
C LEU A 85 -7.61 5.03 36.38
N HIS A 86 -8.63 4.23 36.70
CA HIS A 86 -8.88 3.66 38.03
C HIS A 86 -8.24 2.27 38.06
N TRP A 87 -7.23 2.09 38.91
CA TRP A 87 -6.41 0.89 38.97
C TRP A 87 -7.13 -0.23 39.73
N GLY A 88 -7.20 -1.42 39.11
CA GLY A 88 -7.88 -2.58 39.69
C GLY A 88 -9.40 -2.50 39.62
N GLU A 89 -9.94 -1.58 38.84
CA GLU A 89 -11.36 -1.36 38.68
C GLU A 89 -11.75 -1.36 37.20
N ALA A 90 -13.06 -1.42 36.95
CA ALA A 90 -13.62 -1.22 35.63
C ALA A 90 -13.51 0.25 35.22
N ASN A 91 -13.02 0.48 34.02
CA ASN A 91 -12.89 1.80 33.40
C ASN A 91 -13.84 1.91 32.21
N ALA A 92 -14.21 3.11 31.84
CA ALA A 92 -15.06 3.37 30.69
C ALA A 92 -14.32 4.23 29.66
N ILE A 93 -14.31 3.79 28.41
CA ILE A 93 -13.91 4.62 27.26
C ILE A 93 -15.17 5.05 26.51
N ALA A 94 -15.23 6.32 26.12
CA ALA A 94 -16.23 6.86 25.21
C ALA A 94 -15.52 7.57 24.07
N VAL A 95 -15.97 7.32 22.84
CA VAL A 95 -15.42 7.92 21.63
C VAL A 95 -16.57 8.56 20.85
N ARG A 96 -16.51 9.89 20.68
CA ARG A 96 -17.36 10.60 19.75
C ARG A 96 -16.69 10.58 18.38
N VAL A 97 -17.36 10.05 17.40
CA VAL A 97 -16.90 10.03 16.02
C VAL A 97 -17.82 10.91 15.19
N ASP A 98 -17.25 11.74 14.34
CA ASP A 98 -17.97 12.63 13.45
C ASP A 98 -17.45 12.47 12.03
N ASN A 99 -18.33 12.07 11.09
CA ASN A 99 -18.02 11.97 9.67
C ASN A 99 -18.81 12.97 8.82
N ALA A 100 -19.34 14.04 9.42
CA ALA A 100 -20.00 15.09 8.65
C ALA A 100 -19.00 15.77 7.71
N PHE A 101 -19.37 15.90 6.43
CA PHE A 101 -18.56 16.62 5.45
C PHE A 101 -18.30 18.06 5.90
N ASN A 102 -17.06 18.50 5.87
CA ASN A 102 -16.68 19.87 6.23
C ASN A 102 -15.40 20.32 5.52
N GLU A 103 -15.08 21.61 5.66
CA GLU A 103 -13.96 22.26 4.98
C GLU A 103 -12.60 22.06 5.68
N HIS A 104 -12.56 21.43 6.86
CA HIS A 104 -11.36 21.27 7.70
C HIS A 104 -10.86 19.81 7.76
N MET A 105 -11.27 18.99 6.82
CA MET A 105 -10.89 17.59 6.70
C MET A 105 -10.15 17.33 5.39
N LEU A 106 -9.46 16.21 5.29
CA LEU A 106 -8.97 15.64 4.04
C LEU A 106 -9.45 14.18 3.88
N PRO A 107 -10.07 13.83 2.72
CA PRO A 107 -10.41 14.72 1.57
C PRO A 107 -11.38 15.84 1.98
N ARG A 108 -11.20 17.05 1.42
CA ARG A 108 -12.00 18.22 1.81
C ARG A 108 -13.43 18.13 1.29
N GLY A 109 -14.40 18.34 2.17
CA GLY A 109 -15.80 18.36 1.79
C GLY A 109 -16.22 17.05 1.10
N ARG A 110 -16.72 17.16 -0.13
CA ARG A 110 -17.13 16.03 -0.98
C ARG A 110 -16.21 15.81 -2.19
N SER A 111 -14.94 16.19 -2.07
CA SER A 111 -13.99 16.10 -3.18
C SER A 111 -13.70 14.66 -3.61
N SER A 112 -13.72 13.68 -2.70
CA SER A 112 -13.44 12.28 -3.01
C SER A 112 -14.62 11.55 -3.64
N ASP A 113 -14.34 10.45 -4.33
CA ASP A 113 -15.35 9.62 -4.99
C ASP A 113 -15.50 8.20 -4.42
N TRP A 114 -14.90 7.90 -3.28
CA TRP A 114 -15.04 6.62 -2.58
C TRP A 114 -15.95 6.70 -1.36
N ALA A 115 -16.13 5.58 -0.64
CA ALA A 115 -17.01 5.50 0.52
C ALA A 115 -16.56 6.43 1.66
N HIS A 116 -17.48 7.26 2.16
CA HIS A 116 -17.28 8.18 3.28
C HIS A 116 -17.76 7.53 4.59
N ASP A 117 -17.20 6.37 4.89
CA ASP A 117 -17.66 5.50 5.97
C ASP A 117 -17.21 5.99 7.33
N GLY A 118 -18.14 6.42 8.18
CA GLY A 118 -17.85 6.84 9.56
C GLY A 118 -17.72 5.67 10.51
N GLY A 119 -16.78 5.77 11.46
CA GLY A 119 -16.62 4.75 12.48
C GLY A 119 -15.19 4.59 12.98
N ILE A 120 -15.03 3.64 13.88
CA ILE A 120 -13.73 3.12 14.31
C ILE A 120 -13.44 1.91 13.41
N PHE A 121 -12.92 2.17 12.21
CA PHE A 121 -12.85 1.15 11.16
C PHE A 121 -11.53 0.38 11.10
N ARG A 122 -10.58 0.70 11.98
CA ARG A 122 -9.35 -0.08 12.23
C ARG A 122 -9.20 -0.42 13.71
N PRO A 123 -8.29 -1.33 14.08
CA PRO A 123 -8.11 -1.78 15.45
C PRO A 123 -7.90 -0.66 16.48
N VAL A 124 -8.37 -0.92 17.69
CA VAL A 124 -8.07 -0.11 18.89
C VAL A 124 -7.40 -1.01 19.91
N GLN A 125 -6.31 -0.54 20.49
CA GLN A 125 -5.53 -1.33 21.45
C GLN A 125 -5.01 -0.49 22.61
N LEU A 126 -4.79 -1.15 23.76
CA LEU A 126 -4.06 -0.59 24.89
C LEU A 126 -2.58 -0.98 24.78
N LEU A 127 -1.72 0.01 24.78
CA LEU A 127 -0.27 -0.15 24.84
C LEU A 127 0.18 0.02 26.27
N ILE A 128 0.59 -1.07 26.92
CA ILE A 128 1.10 -1.06 28.29
C ILE A 128 2.62 -1.17 28.23
N SER A 129 3.30 -0.14 28.71
CA SER A 129 4.76 -0.03 28.70
C SER A 129 5.28 0.30 30.10
N PRO A 130 6.50 -0.08 30.48
CA PRO A 130 7.12 0.46 31.68
C PRO A 130 7.28 1.99 31.59
N LYS A 131 7.65 2.66 32.68
CA LYS A 131 7.79 4.13 32.70
C LYS A 131 8.88 4.65 31.76
N VAL A 132 9.88 3.83 31.46
CA VAL A 132 10.86 4.13 30.40
C VAL A 132 10.75 3.06 29.33
N PHE A 133 10.47 3.48 28.12
CA PHE A 133 10.21 2.55 27.00
C PHE A 133 10.70 3.11 25.67
N VAL A 134 10.94 2.20 24.74
CA VAL A 134 11.16 2.54 23.33
C VAL A 134 9.79 2.83 22.72
N GLU A 135 9.57 4.07 22.33
CA GLU A 135 8.30 4.53 21.76
C GLU A 135 8.18 4.18 20.29
N ARG A 136 9.29 4.33 19.54
CA ARG A 136 9.40 4.03 18.13
C ARG A 136 10.84 3.72 17.73
N VAL A 137 11.00 2.95 16.68
CA VAL A 137 12.30 2.74 16.02
C VAL A 137 12.14 2.91 14.52
N ASP A 138 12.93 3.81 13.94
CA ASP A 138 13.04 4.00 12.51
C ASP A 138 14.27 3.25 11.99
N VAL A 139 14.10 2.50 10.90
CA VAL A 139 15.18 1.74 10.26
C VAL A 139 15.32 2.19 8.80
N GLN A 140 16.49 2.67 8.44
CA GLN A 140 16.85 2.92 7.05
C GLN A 140 17.95 1.95 6.65
N ALA A 141 17.62 1.04 5.74
CA ALA A 141 18.53 0.01 5.25
C ALA A 141 18.96 0.33 3.81
N THR A 142 20.23 0.64 3.61
CA THR A 142 20.78 1.03 2.31
C THR A 142 21.73 -0.07 1.82
N PRO A 143 21.42 -0.76 0.70
CA PRO A 143 22.29 -1.79 0.15
C PRO A 143 23.58 -1.19 -0.45
N ASN A 144 24.68 -1.89 -0.28
CA ASN A 144 25.91 -1.68 -1.00
C ASN A 144 26.07 -2.79 -2.05
N PHE A 145 25.90 -2.44 -3.32
CA PHE A 145 25.93 -3.41 -4.41
C PHE A 145 27.35 -3.87 -4.81
N THR A 146 28.39 -3.28 -4.22
CA THR A 146 29.79 -3.61 -4.55
C THR A 146 30.28 -4.81 -3.75
N ASP A 147 29.96 -4.87 -2.45
CA ASP A 147 30.42 -5.90 -1.53
C ASP A 147 29.29 -6.83 -1.02
N GLY A 148 28.04 -6.49 -1.32
CA GLY A 148 26.86 -7.27 -0.89
C GLY A 148 26.39 -7.00 0.53
N ASP A 149 27.00 -6.04 1.22
CA ASP A 149 26.63 -5.61 2.56
C ASP A 149 25.47 -4.59 2.51
N ALA A 150 24.96 -4.20 3.69
CA ALA A 150 24.06 -3.07 3.81
C ALA A 150 24.45 -2.17 4.98
N THR A 151 24.26 -0.87 4.82
CA THR A 151 24.30 0.07 5.95
C THR A 151 22.91 0.19 6.56
N ILE A 152 22.81 -0.08 7.85
CA ILE A 152 21.56 0.01 8.62
C ILE A 152 21.66 1.20 9.56
N ALA A 153 20.94 2.27 9.26
CA ALA A 153 20.76 3.42 10.18
C ALA A 153 19.52 3.17 11.04
N ILE A 154 19.70 3.15 12.34
CA ILE A 154 18.67 2.91 13.35
C ILE A 154 18.48 4.18 14.15
N THR A 155 17.26 4.68 14.23
CA THR A 155 16.89 5.79 15.12
C THR A 155 15.89 5.28 16.14
N GLY A 156 16.33 5.17 17.41
CA GLY A 156 15.47 4.77 18.52
C GLY A 156 14.98 5.98 19.31
N TYR A 157 13.67 6.07 19.55
CA TYR A 157 13.04 7.10 20.38
C TYR A 157 12.68 6.49 21.72
N ILE A 158 13.34 6.95 22.79
CA ILE A 158 13.21 6.37 24.12
C ILE A 158 12.57 7.41 25.03
N ARG A 159 11.39 7.10 25.56
CA ARG A 159 10.60 8.01 26.39
C ARG A 159 10.68 7.66 27.87
N ASN A 160 10.87 8.67 28.71
CA ASN A 160 10.78 8.57 30.17
C ASN A 160 9.53 9.30 30.66
N THR A 161 8.51 8.56 31.06
CA THR A 161 7.28 9.11 31.66
C THR A 161 7.30 9.09 33.19
N SER A 162 8.42 8.70 33.80
CA SER A 162 8.58 8.75 35.26
C SER A 162 8.87 10.16 35.75
N HIS A 163 8.81 10.37 37.08
CA HIS A 163 9.13 11.63 37.74
C HIS A 163 10.62 11.76 38.14
N ARG A 164 11.48 10.83 37.71
CA ARG A 164 12.91 10.78 38.03
C ARG A 164 13.76 10.71 36.77
N ASP A 165 15.00 11.19 36.90
CA ASP A 165 16.03 10.89 35.90
C ASP A 165 16.19 9.38 35.78
N TRP A 166 16.27 8.87 34.58
CA TRP A 166 16.56 7.48 34.30
C TRP A 166 17.94 7.37 33.65
N SER A 167 18.68 6.33 34.05
CA SER A 167 19.95 5.99 33.41
C SER A 167 20.00 4.50 33.10
N GLY A 168 20.57 4.17 31.94
CA GLY A 168 20.66 2.78 31.50
C GLY A 168 21.46 2.59 30.22
N GLY A 169 21.35 1.41 29.66
CA GLY A 169 21.99 1.02 28.41
C GLY A 169 20.99 0.63 27.32
N THR A 170 21.51 0.53 26.13
CA THR A 170 20.75 0.04 24.95
C THR A 170 21.44 -1.15 24.33
N SER A 171 20.66 -2.05 23.80
CA SER A 171 21.14 -3.16 22.98
C SER A 171 20.20 -3.38 21.79
N PHE A 172 20.73 -3.96 20.73
CA PHE A 172 19.90 -4.37 19.60
C PHE A 172 20.46 -5.64 18.95
N ARG A 173 19.54 -6.37 18.33
CA ARG A 173 19.85 -7.53 17.49
C ARG A 173 19.01 -7.49 16.23
N ILE A 174 19.60 -7.96 15.13
CA ILE A 174 18.92 -8.16 13.85
C ILE A 174 18.78 -9.66 13.64
N VAL A 175 17.57 -10.09 13.33
CA VAL A 175 17.19 -11.48 13.09
C VAL A 175 16.72 -11.60 11.64
N ASP A 176 17.21 -12.59 10.90
CA ASP A 176 16.66 -12.97 9.61
C ASP A 176 15.29 -13.64 9.84
N GLU A 177 14.22 -13.05 9.29
CA GLU A 177 12.84 -13.53 9.55
C GLU A 177 12.56 -14.94 9.04
N ALA A 178 13.18 -15.34 7.93
CA ALA A 178 12.94 -16.64 7.32
C ALA A 178 13.61 -17.79 8.11
N SER A 179 14.83 -17.57 8.60
CA SER A 179 15.58 -18.58 9.34
C SER A 179 15.44 -18.48 10.86
N GLY A 180 14.98 -17.33 11.39
CA GLY A 180 14.96 -17.03 12.83
C GLY A 180 16.35 -16.81 13.44
N LEU A 181 17.42 -16.81 12.64
CA LEU A 181 18.79 -16.67 13.11
C LEU A 181 19.14 -15.20 13.39
N THR A 182 19.83 -14.96 14.50
CA THR A 182 20.42 -13.65 14.79
C THR A 182 21.65 -13.45 13.91
N VAL A 183 21.56 -12.50 12.97
CA VAL A 183 22.63 -12.17 12.02
C VAL A 183 23.54 -11.06 12.53
N LEU A 184 23.06 -10.25 13.49
CA LEU A 184 23.86 -9.22 14.13
C LEU A 184 23.35 -8.93 15.54
N LYS A 185 24.29 -8.72 16.47
CA LYS A 185 24.00 -8.29 17.86
C LYS A 185 25.01 -7.22 18.29
N ARG A 186 24.52 -6.18 18.97
CA ARG A 186 25.35 -5.13 19.58
C ARG A 186 24.78 -4.73 20.94
N ASP A 187 25.68 -4.61 21.91
CA ASP A 187 25.42 -4.03 23.23
C ASP A 187 26.18 -2.71 23.32
N ARG A 188 25.49 -1.62 23.61
CA ARG A 188 26.09 -0.27 23.76
C ARG A 188 26.36 0.11 25.23
N GLY A 189 26.20 -0.82 26.15
CA GLY A 189 26.51 -0.62 27.56
C GLY A 189 25.64 0.46 28.23
N GLN A 190 26.12 0.93 29.38
CA GLN A 190 25.54 2.03 30.16
C GLN A 190 26.00 3.39 29.57
N GLY A 191 25.18 4.43 29.67
CA GLY A 191 25.56 5.78 29.24
C GLY A 191 24.44 6.63 28.71
N LEU A 192 23.22 6.08 28.63
CA LEU A 192 22.03 6.86 28.28
C LEU A 192 21.40 7.43 29.57
N SER A 193 21.08 8.74 29.55
CA SER A 193 20.37 9.42 30.66
C SER A 193 19.21 10.21 30.09
N ILE A 194 18.00 10.01 30.64
CA ILE A 194 16.76 10.62 30.14
C ILE A 194 16.04 11.32 31.28
N LYS A 195 15.78 12.62 31.12
CA LYS A 195 15.05 13.45 32.08
C LYS A 195 13.57 13.03 32.17
N PRO A 196 12.90 13.34 33.33
CA PRO A 196 11.47 13.16 33.47
C PRO A 196 10.67 13.82 32.34
N GLY A 197 9.73 13.10 31.77
CA GLY A 197 8.86 13.57 30.67
C GLY A 197 9.55 13.74 29.30
N ALA A 198 10.87 13.50 29.20
CA ALA A 198 11.62 13.69 27.98
C ALA A 198 11.60 12.43 27.08
N THR A 199 11.79 12.64 25.81
CA THR A 199 12.13 11.61 24.82
C THR A 199 13.56 11.85 24.33
N GLU A 200 14.41 10.84 24.46
CA GLU A 200 15.78 10.87 23.94
C GLU A 200 15.85 10.11 22.61
N THR A 201 16.59 10.69 21.68
CA THR A 201 16.78 10.10 20.35
C THR A 201 18.18 9.52 20.22
N LEU A 202 18.27 8.21 19.95
CA LEU A 202 19.53 7.52 19.74
C LEU A 202 19.66 7.13 18.28
N VAL A 203 20.71 7.64 17.62
CA VAL A 203 21.06 7.28 16.24
C VAL A 203 22.25 6.34 16.23
N VAL A 204 22.14 5.24 15.50
CA VAL A 204 23.19 4.22 15.33
C VAL A 204 23.28 3.84 13.88
N GLU A 205 24.49 3.78 13.35
CA GLU A 205 24.77 3.23 12.02
C GLU A 205 25.66 1.99 12.15
N ILE A 206 25.28 0.93 11.44
CA ILE A 206 25.97 -0.37 11.47
C ILE A 206 26.00 -1.01 10.09
N ALA A 207 27.05 -1.77 9.81
CA ALA A 207 27.09 -2.65 8.64
C ALA A 207 26.39 -3.98 8.94
N LEU A 208 25.56 -4.45 8.02
CA LEU A 208 24.99 -5.78 7.97
C LEU A 208 25.67 -6.54 6.83
N PRO A 209 26.60 -7.45 7.13
CA PRO A 209 27.31 -8.23 6.10
C PRO A 209 26.37 -9.19 5.36
N GLU A 210 26.67 -9.45 4.08
CA GLU A 210 25.93 -10.40 3.23
C GLU A 210 24.41 -10.21 3.30
N ALA A 211 23.96 -8.95 3.16
CA ALA A 211 22.57 -8.60 3.35
C ALA A 211 21.70 -9.13 2.19
N LYS A 212 20.69 -9.93 2.53
CA LYS A 212 19.68 -10.38 1.58
C LYS A 212 18.77 -9.22 1.20
N LEU A 213 18.71 -8.91 -0.10
CA LEU A 213 17.88 -7.83 -0.59
C LEU A 213 16.40 -8.21 -0.57
N TRP A 214 15.54 -7.26 -0.20
CA TRP A 214 14.10 -7.36 -0.40
C TRP A 214 13.77 -7.04 -1.86
N HIS A 215 12.98 -7.90 -2.48
CA HIS A 215 12.51 -7.77 -3.85
C HIS A 215 11.09 -8.36 -3.95
N PHE A 216 10.28 -7.93 -4.90
CA PHE A 216 8.91 -8.44 -5.03
C PHE A 216 8.84 -9.96 -5.38
N ASP A 217 9.90 -10.57 -5.89
CA ASP A 217 10.02 -12.02 -6.06
C ASP A 217 10.80 -12.70 -4.93
N HIS A 218 11.60 -11.95 -4.16
CA HIS A 218 12.38 -12.43 -3.03
C HIS A 218 12.20 -11.49 -1.83
N PRO A 219 11.05 -11.54 -1.14
CA PRO A 219 10.70 -10.61 -0.08
C PRO A 219 11.43 -10.94 1.23
N ASN A 220 12.76 -10.84 1.23
CA ASN A 220 13.60 -11.10 2.39
C ASN A 220 13.41 -10.01 3.44
N LEU A 221 13.08 -10.42 4.66
CA LEU A 221 12.79 -9.54 5.78
C LEU A 221 13.71 -9.79 6.95
N TYR A 222 13.98 -8.74 7.70
CA TYR A 222 14.70 -8.76 8.95
C TYR A 222 13.85 -8.17 10.08
N ARG A 223 14.08 -8.66 11.29
CA ARG A 223 13.52 -8.11 12.53
C ARG A 223 14.61 -7.43 13.34
N LEU A 224 14.47 -6.14 13.54
CA LEU A 224 15.25 -5.42 14.55
C LEU A 224 14.55 -5.56 15.90
N CYS A 225 15.24 -6.06 16.92
CA CYS A 225 14.83 -5.98 18.31
C CYS A 225 15.72 -4.95 19.00
N PHE A 226 15.13 -3.81 19.38
CA PHE A 226 15.81 -2.71 20.07
C PHE A 226 15.37 -2.70 21.54
N SER A 227 16.32 -2.72 22.47
CA SER A 227 16.05 -2.85 23.90
C SER A 227 16.73 -1.75 24.69
N VAL A 228 16.05 -1.30 25.75
CA VAL A 228 16.60 -0.43 26.79
C VAL A 228 16.54 -1.17 28.11
N ALA A 229 17.57 -1.02 28.94
CA ALA A 229 17.63 -1.63 30.26
C ALA A 229 18.36 -0.71 31.24
N GLY A 230 17.74 -0.48 32.39
CA GLY A 230 18.30 0.19 33.55
C GLY A 230 18.15 -0.68 34.79
N THR A 231 18.41 -0.11 35.98
CA THR A 231 18.37 -0.86 37.24
C THR A 231 17.00 -1.48 37.50
N ASP A 232 15.92 -0.74 37.24
CA ASP A 232 14.54 -1.12 37.62
C ASP A 232 13.60 -1.25 36.41
N THR A 233 14.12 -1.12 35.19
CA THR A 233 13.26 -1.04 33.99
C THR A 233 13.94 -1.66 32.81
N SER A 234 13.21 -2.49 32.07
CA SER A 234 13.61 -2.98 30.76
C SER A 234 12.43 -2.94 29.79
N HIS A 235 12.69 -2.61 28.54
CA HIS A 235 11.69 -2.64 27.48
C HIS A 235 12.36 -3.01 26.16
N SER A 236 11.63 -3.74 25.31
CA SER A 236 12.05 -4.07 23.95
C SER A 236 10.97 -3.70 22.95
N PHE A 237 11.41 -3.16 21.84
CA PHE A 237 10.58 -2.84 20.68
C PHE A 237 11.09 -3.62 19.46
N SER A 238 10.17 -4.16 18.66
CA SER A 238 10.52 -4.88 17.44
C SER A 238 9.97 -4.17 16.21
N ALA A 239 10.83 -4.01 15.19
CA ALA A 239 10.46 -3.49 13.89
C ALA A 239 10.89 -4.47 12.79
N ILE A 240 9.99 -4.75 11.83
CA ILE A 240 10.32 -5.49 10.61
C ILE A 240 10.85 -4.49 9.58
N PHE A 241 11.86 -4.89 8.81
CA PHE A 241 12.40 -4.09 7.71
C PHE A 241 12.98 -5.00 6.62
N GLY A 242 13.22 -4.42 5.45
CA GLY A 242 13.92 -5.08 4.34
C GLY A 242 15.01 -4.17 3.78
N VAL A 243 16.03 -4.79 3.22
CA VAL A 243 17.14 -4.08 2.56
C VAL A 243 16.82 -3.92 1.09
N ARG A 244 16.54 -2.69 0.64
CA ARG A 244 16.24 -2.40 -0.77
C ARG A 244 16.50 -0.94 -1.12
N ARG A 245 16.64 -0.64 -2.42
CA ARG A 245 16.66 0.70 -2.97
C ARG A 245 15.87 0.75 -4.27
N LEU A 246 14.86 1.62 -4.34
CA LEU A 246 14.24 2.06 -5.58
C LEU A 246 14.73 3.48 -5.86
N GLU A 247 15.27 3.71 -7.04
CA GLU A 247 15.79 5.01 -7.45
C GLU A 247 15.41 5.32 -8.90
N VAL A 248 15.37 6.62 -9.21
CA VAL A 248 15.31 7.12 -10.59
C VAL A 248 16.75 7.36 -11.03
N LYS A 249 17.14 6.72 -12.11
CA LYS A 249 18.45 6.86 -12.73
C LYS A 249 18.32 6.77 -14.25
N ASP A 250 18.96 7.70 -14.97
CA ASP A 250 18.94 7.75 -16.44
C ASP A 250 17.52 7.68 -17.03
N GLY A 251 16.56 8.41 -16.43
CA GLY A 251 15.16 8.43 -16.86
C GLY A 251 14.39 7.11 -16.65
N ALA A 252 14.85 6.23 -15.77
CA ALA A 252 14.24 4.92 -15.52
C ALA A 252 14.21 4.55 -14.03
N PHE A 253 13.31 3.63 -13.65
CA PHE A 253 13.34 3.01 -12.33
C PHE A 253 14.40 1.92 -12.24
N HIS A 254 15.17 1.94 -11.15
CA HIS A 254 16.09 0.87 -10.78
C HIS A 254 15.76 0.36 -9.38
N LEU A 255 15.36 -0.91 -9.30
CA LEU A 255 15.18 -1.62 -8.03
C LEU A 255 16.43 -2.44 -7.75
N ASN A 256 17.10 -2.14 -6.63
CA ASN A 256 18.35 -2.81 -6.25
C ASN A 256 19.44 -2.76 -7.34
N GLY A 257 19.51 -1.64 -8.06
CA GLY A 257 20.48 -1.43 -9.14
C GLY A 257 20.08 -2.00 -10.50
N GLU A 258 18.94 -2.67 -10.62
CA GLU A 258 18.43 -3.25 -11.87
C GLU A 258 17.26 -2.44 -12.44
N ARG A 259 17.31 -2.14 -13.74
CA ARG A 259 16.21 -1.45 -14.41
C ARG A 259 14.95 -2.29 -14.35
N VAL A 260 13.83 -1.66 -13.97
CA VAL A 260 12.51 -2.28 -13.91
C VAL A 260 11.47 -1.39 -14.58
N ARG A 261 10.46 -2.00 -15.18
CA ARG A 261 9.21 -1.37 -15.61
C ARG A 261 8.06 -2.15 -14.98
N LEU A 262 7.18 -1.47 -14.26
CA LEU A 262 6.26 -2.11 -13.34
C LEU A 262 4.82 -2.14 -13.89
N MET A 263 4.13 -3.25 -13.70
CA MET A 263 2.68 -3.35 -13.94
C MET A 263 1.96 -3.51 -12.62
N GLY A 264 0.86 -2.79 -12.47
CA GLY A 264 0.10 -2.75 -11.24
C GLY A 264 -1.41 -2.64 -11.44
N VAL A 265 -2.11 -2.72 -10.32
CA VAL A 265 -3.54 -2.46 -10.25
C VAL A 265 -3.84 -1.79 -8.91
N GLU A 266 -4.71 -0.80 -8.92
CA GLU A 266 -5.15 -0.14 -7.69
C GLU A 266 -6.31 -0.92 -7.05
N ARG A 267 -6.25 -1.13 -5.73
CA ARG A 267 -7.32 -1.74 -4.96
C ARG A 267 -8.03 -0.70 -4.10
N MET A 268 -9.32 -0.52 -4.33
CA MET A 268 -10.16 0.38 -3.54
C MET A 268 -10.68 -0.35 -2.29
N ALA A 269 -10.17 0.03 -1.11
CA ALA A 269 -10.66 -0.51 0.15
C ALA A 269 -12.10 -0.05 0.46
N GLY A 270 -12.80 -0.81 1.30
CA GLY A 270 -14.18 -0.52 1.67
C GLY A 270 -15.23 -0.89 0.62
N SER A 271 -14.86 -1.70 -0.35
CA SER A 271 -15.70 -2.06 -1.50
C SER A 271 -16.85 -2.97 -1.14
N ASN A 272 -16.61 -3.97 -0.28
CA ASN A 272 -17.63 -4.93 0.09
C ASN A 272 -18.67 -4.27 1.01
N PRO A 273 -19.98 -4.30 0.63
CA PRO A 273 -21.04 -3.67 1.43
C PRO A 273 -21.28 -4.33 2.79
N GLU A 274 -20.77 -5.55 3.02
CA GLU A 274 -20.88 -6.22 4.32
C GLU A 274 -19.91 -5.66 5.37
N PHE A 275 -18.77 -5.15 4.93
CA PHE A 275 -17.70 -4.69 5.82
C PHE A 275 -17.49 -3.17 5.75
N GLY A 276 -17.76 -2.57 4.59
CA GLY A 276 -17.35 -1.19 4.32
C GLY A 276 -15.85 -1.03 4.56
N MET A 277 -15.45 0.12 5.07
CA MET A 277 -14.05 0.41 5.39
C MET A 277 -13.49 -0.42 6.55
N ALA A 278 -14.34 -1.13 7.32
CA ALA A 278 -13.93 -2.01 8.42
C ALA A 278 -13.62 -3.44 7.94
N GLU A 279 -12.79 -3.56 6.92
CA GLU A 279 -12.47 -4.83 6.27
C GLU A 279 -11.77 -5.82 7.19
N PRO A 280 -12.21 -7.10 7.21
CA PRO A 280 -11.50 -8.16 7.92
C PRO A 280 -10.13 -8.47 7.29
N ALA A 281 -9.16 -8.87 8.10
CA ALA A 281 -7.80 -9.15 7.63
C ALA A 281 -7.72 -10.30 6.61
N ASP A 282 -8.61 -11.29 6.69
CA ASP A 282 -8.71 -12.39 5.73
C ASP A 282 -9.25 -11.92 4.37
N TRP A 283 -10.21 -10.98 4.36
CA TRP A 283 -10.67 -10.32 3.14
C TRP A 283 -9.54 -9.54 2.47
N ILE A 284 -8.84 -8.70 3.24
CA ILE A 284 -7.67 -7.93 2.78
C ILE A 284 -6.60 -8.87 2.21
N GLY A 285 -6.29 -9.96 2.92
CA GLY A 285 -5.30 -10.95 2.49
C GLY A 285 -5.68 -11.65 1.18
N ARG A 286 -6.96 -11.99 1.00
CA ARG A 286 -7.48 -12.59 -0.24
C ARG A 286 -7.32 -11.66 -1.44
N ASP A 287 -7.72 -10.40 -1.30
CA ASP A 287 -7.61 -9.42 -2.38
C ASP A 287 -6.15 -9.17 -2.78
N HIS A 288 -5.25 -9.06 -1.80
CA HIS A 288 -3.82 -8.85 -2.11
C HIS A 288 -3.15 -10.12 -2.67
N ALA A 289 -3.64 -11.33 -2.33
CA ALA A 289 -3.24 -12.55 -3.01
C ALA A 289 -3.68 -12.53 -4.49
N ASP A 290 -4.87 -12.01 -4.78
CA ASP A 290 -5.35 -11.83 -6.17
C ASP A 290 -4.52 -10.80 -6.93
N LEU A 291 -4.07 -9.70 -6.31
CA LEU A 291 -3.14 -8.76 -6.96
C LEU A 291 -1.86 -9.48 -7.42
N LYS A 292 -1.31 -10.32 -6.55
CA LYS A 292 -0.13 -11.14 -6.89
C LYS A 292 -0.43 -12.15 -8.00
N HIS A 293 -1.62 -12.77 -7.95
CA HIS A 293 -2.10 -13.69 -8.98
C HIS A 293 -2.32 -13.00 -10.34
N LEU A 294 -2.74 -11.74 -10.32
CA LEU A 294 -2.84 -10.86 -11.50
C LEU A 294 -1.46 -10.47 -12.07
N ASN A 295 -0.36 -10.85 -11.45
CA ASN A 295 1.00 -10.37 -11.76
C ASN A 295 1.22 -8.88 -11.48
N CYS A 296 0.31 -8.23 -10.79
CA CYS A 296 0.44 -6.84 -10.40
C CYS A 296 1.37 -6.75 -9.18
N ILE A 297 2.59 -6.30 -9.43
CA ILE A 297 3.66 -6.22 -8.43
C ILE A 297 3.87 -4.81 -7.90
N PHE A 298 3.09 -3.85 -8.40
CA PHE A 298 3.06 -2.47 -7.93
C PHE A 298 1.61 -2.05 -7.73
N THR A 299 1.31 -1.41 -6.60
CA THR A 299 -0.02 -0.88 -6.32
C THR A 299 0.09 0.52 -5.73
N ARG A 300 -0.99 1.27 -5.86
CA ARG A 300 -1.15 2.61 -5.36
C ARG A 300 -2.51 2.71 -4.65
N VAL A 301 -2.64 3.62 -3.71
CA VAL A 301 -3.88 3.87 -2.97
C VAL A 301 -3.96 5.31 -2.51
N HIS A 302 -5.15 5.89 -2.49
CA HIS A 302 -5.39 7.32 -2.24
C HIS A 302 -5.26 7.76 -0.77
N TRP A 303 -4.99 6.83 0.17
CA TRP A 303 -4.87 7.12 1.61
C TRP A 303 -3.97 6.11 2.34
N PRO A 304 -3.47 6.47 3.55
CA PRO A 304 -2.68 5.55 4.37
C PRO A 304 -3.45 4.26 4.68
N GLN A 305 -2.83 3.12 4.38
CA GLN A 305 -3.46 1.82 4.44
C GLN A 305 -3.47 1.21 5.84
N ASP A 306 -4.29 0.16 6.02
CA ASP A 306 -4.25 -0.70 7.20
C ASP A 306 -2.86 -1.37 7.33
N LYS A 307 -2.41 -1.57 8.56
CA LYS A 307 -1.13 -2.22 8.83
C LYS A 307 -1.06 -3.63 8.24
N CYS A 308 -2.17 -4.38 8.24
CA CYS A 308 -2.20 -5.73 7.69
C CYS A 308 -2.01 -5.74 6.16
N VAL A 309 -2.38 -4.68 5.44
CA VAL A 309 -2.07 -4.50 4.01
C VAL A 309 -0.55 -4.40 3.81
N LEU A 310 0.11 -3.55 4.59
CA LEU A 310 1.55 -3.33 4.51
C LEU A 310 2.33 -4.59 4.89
N ASP A 311 1.93 -5.24 5.99
CA ASP A 311 2.51 -6.51 6.43
C ASP A 311 2.36 -7.62 5.36
N TYR A 312 1.22 -7.66 4.65
CA TYR A 312 1.01 -8.58 3.53
C TYR A 312 1.94 -8.27 2.36
N CYS A 313 2.00 -7.02 1.93
CA CYS A 313 2.85 -6.57 0.82
C CYS A 313 4.34 -6.80 1.09
N ASP A 314 4.79 -6.56 2.33
CA ASP A 314 6.17 -6.86 2.76
C ASP A 314 6.52 -8.34 2.60
N ARG A 315 5.62 -9.24 3.03
CA ARG A 315 5.86 -10.70 3.05
C ARG A 315 5.69 -11.37 1.70
N HIS A 316 4.83 -10.82 0.84
CA HIS A 316 4.50 -11.43 -0.44
C HIS A 316 5.10 -10.67 -1.64
N GLY A 317 5.77 -9.55 -1.40
CA GLY A 317 6.48 -8.80 -2.44
C GLY A 317 5.53 -8.06 -3.37
N ILE A 318 4.84 -7.03 -2.87
CA ILE A 318 4.10 -6.06 -3.67
C ILE A 318 4.66 -4.69 -3.34
N LEU A 319 5.18 -3.98 -4.33
CA LEU A 319 5.60 -2.58 -4.18
C LEU A 319 4.36 -1.70 -4.01
N MET A 320 4.44 -0.69 -3.15
CA MET A 320 3.30 0.17 -2.86
C MET A 320 3.69 1.65 -2.79
N GLN A 321 2.78 2.48 -3.30
CA GLN A 321 2.66 3.90 -3.01
C GLN A 321 1.46 4.11 -2.09
N THR A 322 1.65 4.84 -0.99
CA THR A 322 0.56 5.30 -0.11
C THR A 322 0.50 6.82 -0.13
N GLU A 323 -0.68 7.40 0.03
CA GLU A 323 -0.89 8.82 -0.22
C GLU A 323 -1.51 9.55 0.96
N VAL A 324 -1.26 10.86 1.02
CA VAL A 324 -2.09 11.76 1.82
C VAL A 324 -3.39 12.01 1.04
N PRO A 325 -4.58 11.90 1.67
CA PRO A 325 -5.86 11.91 0.98
C PRO A 325 -6.32 13.34 0.58
N ALA A 326 -5.43 14.17 0.07
CA ALA A 326 -5.75 15.41 -0.63
C ALA A 326 -6.10 15.06 -2.08
N TRP A 327 -7.39 14.96 -2.38
CA TRP A 327 -7.89 14.41 -3.63
C TRP A 327 -8.82 15.39 -4.35
N GLY A 328 -8.61 15.53 -5.66
CA GLY A 328 -9.43 16.33 -6.56
C GLY A 328 -9.15 17.82 -6.47
N SER A 329 -9.35 18.52 -7.59
CA SER A 329 -9.19 19.99 -7.69
C SER A 329 -10.13 20.76 -6.76
N ASP A 330 -11.28 20.17 -6.42
CA ASP A 330 -12.26 20.77 -5.49
C ASP A 330 -11.69 20.96 -4.08
N THR A 331 -10.64 20.20 -3.70
CA THR A 331 -9.94 20.37 -2.42
C THR A 331 -9.44 21.82 -2.23
N PHE A 332 -9.03 22.49 -3.31
CA PHE A 332 -8.48 23.85 -3.27
C PHE A 332 -9.41 24.92 -3.85
N GLN A 333 -10.62 24.52 -4.24
CA GLN A 333 -11.59 25.43 -4.84
C GLN A 333 -11.96 26.59 -3.89
N GLY A 334 -11.95 27.81 -4.42
CA GLY A 334 -12.29 29.03 -3.67
C GLY A 334 -11.17 29.57 -2.79
N MET A 335 -10.00 28.92 -2.74
CA MET A 335 -8.83 29.42 -2.02
C MET A 335 -8.09 30.50 -2.82
N GLY A 336 -7.32 31.35 -2.11
CA GLY A 336 -6.41 32.33 -2.72
C GLY A 336 -5.14 31.67 -3.27
N PRO A 337 -4.04 32.45 -3.47
CA PRO A 337 -2.78 31.89 -3.99
C PRO A 337 -2.09 30.87 -3.05
N GLN A 338 -2.52 30.83 -1.80
CA GLN A 338 -2.05 29.87 -0.80
C GLN A 338 -3.23 29.00 -0.37
N PRO A 339 -2.99 27.71 -0.04
CA PRO A 339 -4.01 26.89 0.57
C PRO A 339 -4.37 27.41 1.95
N ASP A 340 -5.60 27.16 2.39
CA ASP A 340 -6.04 27.48 3.74
C ASP A 340 -5.11 26.81 4.78
N ALA A 341 -4.81 27.54 5.86
CA ALA A 341 -3.86 27.08 6.87
C ALA A 341 -4.26 25.74 7.50
N ASP A 342 -5.57 25.55 7.75
CA ASP A 342 -6.10 24.32 8.33
C ASP A 342 -5.92 23.11 7.39
N ILE A 343 -6.10 23.28 6.08
CA ILE A 343 -5.91 22.25 5.07
C ILE A 343 -4.42 21.91 4.92
N MET A 344 -3.56 22.95 4.91
CA MET A 344 -2.11 22.76 4.88
C MET A 344 -1.63 21.97 6.09
N GLU A 345 -2.01 22.38 7.32
CA GLU A 345 -1.54 21.70 8.52
C GLU A 345 -2.13 20.30 8.62
N ASN A 346 -3.41 20.09 8.26
CA ASN A 346 -4.02 18.76 8.21
C ASN A 346 -3.24 17.81 7.28
N GLY A 347 -2.88 18.27 6.08
CA GLY A 347 -2.06 17.49 5.14
C GLY A 347 -0.68 17.15 5.71
N LEU A 348 0.01 18.13 6.28
CA LEU A 348 1.34 17.94 6.89
C LEU A 348 1.29 17.00 8.10
N GLU A 349 0.27 17.11 8.96
CA GLU A 349 0.08 16.19 10.09
C GLU A 349 -0.16 14.76 9.61
N GLN A 350 -1.07 14.53 8.63
CA GLN A 350 -1.29 13.20 8.07
C GLN A 350 -0.02 12.61 7.43
N LEU A 351 0.76 13.43 6.72
CA LEU A 351 2.04 13.01 6.16
C LEU A 351 3.03 12.57 7.25
N ARG A 352 3.15 13.35 8.34
CA ARG A 352 4.03 13.02 9.48
C ARG A 352 3.59 11.74 10.17
N GLU A 353 2.30 11.59 10.43
CA GLU A 353 1.69 10.40 11.05
C GLU A 353 1.92 9.16 10.17
N MET A 354 1.67 9.25 8.86
CA MET A 354 1.87 8.19 7.87
C MET A 354 3.35 7.76 7.82
N ILE A 355 4.27 8.69 7.63
CA ILE A 355 5.71 8.37 7.55
C ILE A 355 6.22 7.80 8.88
N ALA A 356 5.80 8.36 10.01
CA ALA A 356 6.24 7.89 11.33
C ALA A 356 5.81 6.45 11.60
N ARG A 357 4.60 6.06 11.17
CA ARG A 357 4.09 4.69 11.33
C ARG A 357 4.70 3.72 10.33
N ASP A 358 4.81 4.12 9.05
CA ASP A 358 4.93 3.17 7.94
C ASP A 358 6.34 3.07 7.32
N ARG A 359 7.26 3.96 7.67
CA ARG A 359 8.58 4.06 7.02
C ARG A 359 9.45 2.79 7.07
N ASN A 360 9.21 1.89 8.01
CA ASN A 360 9.98 0.65 8.11
C ASN A 360 9.55 -0.42 7.10
N HIS A 361 8.36 -0.28 6.49
CA HIS A 361 7.85 -1.25 5.52
C HIS A 361 8.65 -1.18 4.20
N PRO A 362 9.34 -2.26 3.78
CA PRO A 362 10.10 -2.26 2.53
C PRO A 362 9.21 -2.23 1.28
N CYS A 363 7.97 -2.67 1.37
CA CYS A 363 7.00 -2.58 0.26
C CYS A 363 6.69 -1.14 -0.13
N LEU A 364 6.70 -0.21 0.83
CA LEU A 364 6.49 1.21 0.55
C LEU A 364 7.73 1.80 -0.13
N VAL A 365 7.60 2.16 -1.39
CA VAL A 365 8.70 2.68 -2.21
C VAL A 365 8.49 4.13 -2.63
N VAL A 366 7.26 4.64 -2.56
CA VAL A 366 6.88 6.00 -2.89
C VAL A 366 5.97 6.58 -1.81
N TRP A 367 6.21 7.83 -1.42
CA TRP A 367 5.27 8.66 -0.69
C TRP A 367 4.46 9.47 -1.70
N GLY A 368 3.17 9.14 -1.85
CA GLY A 368 2.21 9.92 -2.60
C GLY A 368 1.77 11.15 -1.79
N LEU A 369 1.83 12.31 -2.40
CA LEU A 369 1.59 13.57 -1.71
C LEU A 369 0.13 14.03 -1.82
N CYS A 370 -0.53 13.70 -2.92
CA CYS A 370 -1.91 14.04 -3.26
C CYS A 370 -2.31 13.41 -4.60
N ASN A 371 -3.59 13.56 -4.99
CA ASN A 371 -4.12 13.05 -6.26
C ASN A 371 -5.02 14.09 -6.94
N GLU A 372 -4.82 14.33 -8.24
CA GLU A 372 -5.71 15.13 -9.12
C GLU A 372 -6.06 16.53 -8.62
N ILE A 373 -5.13 17.18 -7.94
CA ILE A 373 -5.37 18.44 -7.25
C ILE A 373 -5.37 19.67 -8.15
N GLY A 374 -5.17 19.52 -9.47
CA GLY A 374 -4.97 20.65 -10.38
C GLY A 374 -3.62 21.33 -10.12
N GLY A 375 -2.52 20.61 -10.30
CA GLY A 375 -1.16 21.02 -9.91
C GLY A 375 -0.62 22.30 -10.56
N GLN A 376 -1.32 22.83 -11.57
CA GLN A 376 -1.05 24.14 -12.18
C GLN A 376 -1.64 25.29 -11.37
N ASP A 377 -2.66 25.07 -10.54
CA ASP A 377 -3.30 26.09 -9.74
C ASP A 377 -2.44 26.50 -8.54
N PRO A 378 -2.34 27.80 -8.23
CA PRO A 378 -1.45 28.30 -7.19
C PRO A 378 -1.62 27.62 -5.81
N PRO A 379 -2.82 27.49 -5.20
CA PRO A 379 -2.93 26.88 -3.87
C PRO A 379 -2.58 25.40 -3.89
N ALA A 380 -3.00 24.64 -4.91
CA ALA A 380 -2.65 23.22 -5.07
C ALA A 380 -1.13 23.02 -5.25
N SER A 381 -0.51 23.83 -6.11
CA SER A 381 0.94 23.84 -6.33
C SER A 381 1.71 24.15 -5.04
N GLN A 382 1.26 25.13 -4.24
CA GLN A 382 1.91 25.46 -2.96
C GLN A 382 1.73 24.31 -1.94
N PHE A 383 0.55 23.71 -1.87
CA PHE A 383 0.33 22.53 -1.03
C PHE A 383 1.32 21.42 -1.36
N ALA A 384 1.36 20.97 -2.62
CA ALA A 384 2.25 19.90 -3.06
C ALA A 384 3.74 20.20 -2.80
N LYS A 385 4.19 21.45 -3.00
CA LYS A 385 5.55 21.90 -2.69
C LYS A 385 5.90 21.80 -1.21
N HIS A 386 4.95 22.11 -0.31
CA HIS A 386 5.16 21.97 1.13
C HIS A 386 5.19 20.51 1.55
N MET A 387 4.28 19.70 1.01
CA MET A 387 4.25 18.26 1.24
C MET A 387 5.55 17.59 0.78
N LEU A 388 6.05 17.91 -0.40
CA LEU A 388 7.32 17.38 -0.92
C LEU A 388 8.50 17.72 0.01
N ARG A 389 8.62 18.99 0.43
CA ARG A 389 9.68 19.42 1.33
C ARG A 389 9.64 18.69 2.67
N GLU A 390 8.46 18.54 3.26
CA GLU A 390 8.30 17.83 4.53
C GLU A 390 8.57 16.33 4.37
N ALA A 391 8.09 15.68 3.30
CA ALA A 391 8.37 14.27 3.02
C ALA A 391 9.87 14.01 2.89
N LYS A 392 10.58 14.82 2.11
CA LYS A 392 12.04 14.70 1.93
C LYS A 392 12.84 14.99 3.20
N LYS A 393 12.33 15.86 4.08
CA LYS A 393 12.93 16.10 5.40
C LYS A 393 12.76 14.89 6.33
N LEU A 394 11.60 14.23 6.29
CA LEU A 394 11.27 13.09 7.14
C LEU A 394 11.92 11.80 6.62
N ASP A 395 11.94 11.58 5.31
CA ASP A 395 12.47 10.38 4.66
C ASP A 395 13.06 10.71 3.29
N ALA A 396 14.32 11.15 3.26
CA ALA A 396 15.02 11.52 2.04
C ALA A 396 15.30 10.33 1.10
N GLY A 397 15.22 9.11 1.60
CA GLY A 397 15.59 7.89 0.87
C GLY A 397 14.47 7.32 -0.02
N ARG A 398 13.21 7.74 0.17
CA ARG A 398 12.10 7.30 -0.68
C ARG A 398 11.75 8.33 -1.74
N LEU A 399 11.24 7.80 -2.86
CA LEU A 399 10.68 8.62 -3.92
C LEU A 399 9.41 9.30 -3.45
N CYS A 400 9.15 10.49 -3.98
CA CYS A 400 7.94 11.26 -3.77
C CYS A 400 7.32 11.63 -5.11
N SER A 401 6.01 11.45 -5.22
CA SER A 401 5.27 11.86 -6.42
C SER A 401 3.83 12.26 -6.05
N TYR A 402 3.08 12.73 -7.03
CA TYR A 402 1.63 12.84 -6.97
C TYR A 402 1.02 12.53 -8.34
N ALA A 403 -0.15 11.91 -8.35
CA ALA A 403 -0.86 11.59 -9.58
C ALA A 403 -1.57 12.84 -10.13
N SER A 404 -1.16 13.30 -11.30
CA SER A 404 -1.70 14.49 -11.94
C SER A 404 -2.72 14.14 -13.03
N ASN A 405 -3.78 14.94 -13.09
CA ASN A 405 -4.78 14.97 -14.17
C ASN A 405 -4.73 16.27 -14.98
N SER A 406 -3.67 17.07 -14.86
CA SER A 406 -3.55 18.41 -15.47
C SER A 406 -2.27 18.61 -16.29
N LEU A 407 -1.79 17.52 -16.92
CA LEU A 407 -0.57 17.52 -17.75
C LEU A 407 -0.83 17.66 -19.26
N ASP A 408 -2.03 18.06 -19.67
CA ASP A 408 -2.48 18.02 -21.07
C ASP A 408 -1.88 19.11 -21.95
N SER A 409 -2.07 20.39 -21.62
CA SER A 409 -1.73 21.49 -22.52
C SER A 409 -0.41 22.19 -22.23
N THR A 410 -0.01 22.24 -20.97
CA THR A 410 1.21 22.92 -20.48
C THR A 410 1.80 22.15 -19.31
N PRO A 411 2.30 20.93 -19.55
CA PRO A 411 2.77 20.05 -18.47
C PRO A 411 3.91 20.68 -17.64
N GLU A 412 4.74 21.53 -18.24
CA GLU A 412 5.84 22.23 -17.55
C GLU A 412 5.36 23.23 -16.47
N ARG A 413 4.08 23.59 -16.45
CA ARG A 413 3.49 24.46 -15.43
C ARG A 413 3.00 23.67 -14.22
N ASP A 414 2.83 22.35 -14.36
CA ASP A 414 2.35 21.49 -13.30
C ASP A 414 3.46 21.23 -12.26
N VAL A 415 3.09 21.20 -10.99
CA VAL A 415 4.00 20.91 -9.88
C VAL A 415 4.61 19.51 -9.94
N ALA A 416 4.05 18.59 -10.76
CA ALA A 416 4.62 17.27 -11.04
C ALA A 416 6.08 17.34 -11.50
N GLY A 417 6.46 18.41 -12.20
CA GLY A 417 7.85 18.65 -12.60
C GLY A 417 8.86 18.72 -11.44
N LEU A 418 8.42 18.95 -10.21
CA LEU A 418 9.28 18.97 -9.02
C LEU A 418 9.41 17.58 -8.35
N MET A 419 8.55 16.62 -8.68
CA MET A 419 8.54 15.29 -8.10
C MET A 419 9.71 14.44 -8.61
N ASP A 420 10.02 13.32 -7.96
CA ASP A 420 11.12 12.45 -8.38
C ASP A 420 10.85 11.80 -9.75
N PHE A 421 9.61 11.57 -10.09
CA PHE A 421 9.13 11.06 -11.37
C PHE A 421 7.73 11.63 -11.66
N ILE A 422 7.23 11.45 -12.88
CA ILE A 422 5.91 11.95 -13.26
C ILE A 422 4.88 10.84 -13.12
N GLU A 423 3.76 11.15 -12.48
CA GLU A 423 2.56 10.31 -12.47
C GLU A 423 1.44 11.02 -13.26
N ALA A 424 0.83 10.28 -14.18
CA ALA A 424 -0.24 10.77 -15.02
C ALA A 424 -1.46 9.86 -14.91
N ASN A 425 -2.60 10.41 -14.51
CA ASN A 425 -3.90 9.76 -14.65
C ASN A 425 -4.37 9.99 -16.07
N GLU A 426 -4.60 8.90 -16.80
CA GLU A 426 -4.92 8.91 -18.22
C GLU A 426 -6.22 8.13 -18.46
N TYR A 427 -7.24 8.82 -18.96
CA TYR A 427 -8.57 8.26 -19.10
C TYR A 427 -9.22 8.53 -20.48
N PHE A 428 -8.43 8.57 -21.55
CA PHE A 428 -8.96 8.69 -22.89
C PHE A 428 -9.90 7.51 -23.21
N GLY A 429 -11.07 7.84 -23.75
CA GLY A 429 -12.14 6.86 -23.99
C GLY A 429 -12.98 6.52 -22.74
N THR A 430 -12.70 7.11 -21.58
CA THR A 430 -13.48 6.92 -20.35
C THR A 430 -13.96 8.27 -19.79
N TRP A 431 -13.14 8.97 -19.01
CA TRP A 431 -13.47 10.28 -18.45
C TRP A 431 -13.08 11.43 -19.36
N ALA A 432 -12.05 11.24 -20.19
CA ALA A 432 -11.66 12.17 -21.24
C ALA A 432 -12.14 11.67 -22.60
N PRO A 433 -12.55 12.56 -23.53
CA PRO A 433 -12.84 12.17 -24.90
C PRO A 433 -11.57 11.76 -25.62
N GLY A 434 -11.70 10.92 -26.67
CA GLY A 434 -10.57 10.46 -27.48
C GLY A 434 -10.34 8.95 -27.40
N SER A 435 -9.15 8.54 -27.80
CA SER A 435 -8.76 7.15 -27.97
C SER A 435 -7.34 6.88 -27.44
N ALA A 436 -6.84 5.66 -27.59
CA ALA A 436 -5.47 5.32 -27.28
C ALA A 436 -4.43 6.11 -28.08
N GLU A 437 -4.75 6.55 -29.31
CA GLU A 437 -3.89 7.41 -30.11
C GLU A 437 -3.76 8.81 -29.49
N ASP A 438 -4.83 9.34 -28.90
CA ASP A 438 -4.79 10.63 -28.17
C ASP A 438 -3.95 10.48 -26.89
N ALA A 439 -4.07 9.36 -26.18
CA ALA A 439 -3.20 9.01 -25.05
C ALA A 439 -1.73 9.00 -25.47
N ALA A 440 -1.41 8.49 -26.66
CA ALA A 440 -0.07 8.50 -27.21
C ALA A 440 0.51 9.91 -27.33
N GLY A 441 -0.25 10.85 -27.92
CA GLY A 441 0.15 12.25 -28.05
C GLY A 441 0.30 12.96 -26.73
N TYR A 442 -0.59 12.70 -25.77
CA TYR A 442 -0.51 13.20 -24.40
C TYR A 442 0.78 12.78 -23.70
N LEU A 443 1.14 11.50 -23.74
CA LEU A 443 2.36 10.98 -23.12
C LEU A 443 3.63 11.51 -23.77
N GLU A 444 3.63 11.71 -25.08
CA GLU A 444 4.74 12.33 -25.81
C GLU A 444 4.94 13.80 -25.40
N GLY A 445 3.85 14.54 -25.20
CA GLY A 445 3.90 15.90 -24.70
C GLY A 445 4.49 16.00 -23.29
N ILE A 446 4.09 15.11 -22.39
CA ILE A 446 4.65 15.03 -21.03
C ILE A 446 6.14 14.70 -21.08
N HIS A 447 6.53 13.69 -21.86
CA HIS A 447 7.95 13.32 -21.98
C HIS A 447 8.80 14.44 -22.60
N ALA A 448 8.28 15.17 -23.57
CA ALA A 448 8.98 16.33 -24.14
C ALA A 448 9.21 17.45 -23.12
N ALA A 449 8.26 17.65 -22.20
CA ALA A 449 8.41 18.61 -21.10
C ALA A 449 9.37 18.13 -20.00
N PHE A 450 9.46 16.83 -19.75
CA PHE A 450 10.25 16.24 -18.66
C PHE A 450 11.11 15.05 -19.16
N PRO A 451 12.07 15.26 -20.09
CA PRO A 451 12.77 14.17 -20.77
C PRO A 451 13.64 13.29 -19.83
N ASP A 452 14.09 13.83 -18.71
CA ASP A 452 14.93 13.13 -17.74
C ASP A 452 14.14 12.39 -16.65
N LYS A 453 12.80 12.46 -16.68
CA LYS A 453 11.94 11.82 -15.68
C LYS A 453 11.18 10.63 -16.28
N PRO A 454 11.22 9.47 -15.62
CA PRO A 454 10.34 8.37 -16.02
C PRO A 454 8.87 8.74 -15.73
N ILE A 455 7.98 8.21 -16.55
CA ILE A 455 6.53 8.40 -16.39
C ILE A 455 5.91 7.10 -15.89
N VAL A 456 5.04 7.21 -14.90
CA VAL A 456 4.12 6.15 -14.48
C VAL A 456 2.71 6.58 -14.86
N ILE A 457 2.00 5.71 -15.57
CA ILE A 457 0.57 5.86 -15.75
C ILE A 457 -0.07 5.40 -14.44
N SER A 458 -0.41 6.37 -13.59
CA SER A 458 -0.89 6.10 -12.22
C SER A 458 -2.34 5.62 -12.18
N GLU A 459 -3.12 5.95 -13.21
CA GLU A 459 -4.45 5.40 -13.44
C GLU A 459 -4.76 5.37 -14.94
N TYR A 460 -5.33 4.27 -15.42
CA TYR A 460 -6.02 4.14 -16.69
C TYR A 460 -7.03 3.00 -16.59
N GLY A 461 -8.15 3.08 -17.31
CA GLY A 461 -9.18 2.05 -17.22
C GLY A 461 -10.54 2.53 -17.69
N TYR A 462 -11.57 1.73 -17.46
CA TYR A 462 -12.93 2.02 -17.90
C TYR A 462 -13.93 1.92 -16.75
N CYS A 463 -14.78 2.96 -16.60
CA CYS A 463 -15.91 2.97 -15.67
C CYS A 463 -17.23 2.84 -16.42
N ALA A 464 -17.98 1.78 -16.16
CA ALA A 464 -19.34 1.59 -16.67
C ALA A 464 -20.39 2.16 -15.70
N CYS A 465 -20.22 3.40 -15.24
CA CYS A 465 -21.01 3.96 -14.16
C CYS A 465 -22.09 4.96 -14.59
N THR A 466 -22.06 5.44 -15.82
CA THR A 466 -23.04 6.41 -16.35
C THR A 466 -23.97 5.76 -17.36
N GLU A 467 -25.17 6.35 -17.58
CA GLU A 467 -26.18 5.84 -18.53
C GLU A 467 -25.68 5.85 -19.98
N ASP A 468 -24.79 6.77 -20.33
CA ASP A 468 -24.18 6.92 -21.64
C ASP A 468 -23.02 5.97 -21.91
N ARG A 469 -22.56 5.21 -20.93
CA ARG A 469 -21.49 4.21 -21.06
C ARG A 469 -22.05 2.80 -21.07
N PRO A 470 -21.70 2.01 -22.08
CA PRO A 470 -22.17 0.63 -22.19
C PRO A 470 -21.87 -0.19 -20.94
N GLU A 471 -22.85 -0.97 -20.51
CA GLU A 471 -22.63 -2.00 -19.51
C GLU A 471 -21.81 -3.16 -20.10
N GLY A 472 -21.22 -3.93 -19.21
CA GLY A 472 -20.43 -5.08 -19.59
C GLY A 472 -18.94 -4.82 -19.44
N ASP A 473 -18.18 -5.87 -19.75
CA ASP A 473 -16.75 -5.90 -19.51
C ASP A 473 -15.92 -5.65 -20.76
N GLU A 474 -16.53 -5.75 -21.96
CA GLU A 474 -15.82 -5.61 -23.25
C GLU A 474 -15.18 -4.21 -23.43
N PRO A 475 -15.84 -3.09 -23.10
CA PRO A 475 -15.18 -1.78 -23.20
C PRO A 475 -13.94 -1.68 -22.29
N ARG A 476 -13.97 -2.30 -21.09
CA ARG A 476 -12.81 -2.36 -20.18
C ARG A 476 -11.67 -3.16 -20.78
N MET A 477 -11.98 -4.29 -21.38
CA MET A 477 -10.99 -5.11 -22.07
C MET A 477 -10.40 -4.41 -23.29
N GLU A 478 -11.18 -3.64 -24.02
CA GLU A 478 -10.71 -2.85 -25.16
C GLU A 478 -9.76 -1.73 -24.74
N ILE A 479 -10.10 -0.97 -23.70
CA ILE A 479 -9.19 0.05 -23.11
C ILE A 479 -7.88 -0.62 -22.67
N LEU A 480 -7.95 -1.74 -21.94
CA LEU A 480 -6.76 -2.45 -21.51
C LEU A 480 -5.85 -2.86 -22.69
N ARG A 481 -6.41 -3.44 -23.75
CA ARG A 481 -5.63 -3.87 -24.93
C ARG A 481 -4.98 -2.70 -25.67
N THR A 482 -5.76 -1.66 -25.93
CA THR A 482 -5.32 -0.55 -26.79
C THR A 482 -4.35 0.38 -26.08
N HIS A 483 -4.58 0.69 -24.81
CA HIS A 483 -3.69 1.53 -24.01
C HIS A 483 -2.39 0.81 -23.64
N ASP A 484 -2.44 -0.49 -23.35
CA ASP A 484 -1.24 -1.29 -23.11
C ASP A 484 -0.28 -1.26 -24.32
N LEU A 485 -0.79 -1.28 -25.56
CA LEU A 485 0.05 -1.15 -26.75
C LEU A 485 0.75 0.22 -26.79
N VAL A 486 0.04 1.29 -26.48
CA VAL A 486 0.60 2.65 -26.41
C VAL A 486 1.67 2.75 -25.32
N ILE A 487 1.38 2.23 -24.13
CA ILE A 487 2.27 2.24 -22.95
C ILE A 487 3.57 1.46 -23.26
N ARG A 488 3.44 0.26 -23.82
CA ARG A 488 4.57 -0.64 -24.10
C ARG A 488 5.51 -0.10 -25.17
N ALA A 489 4.97 0.60 -26.16
CA ALA A 489 5.76 1.20 -27.24
C ALA A 489 6.70 2.33 -26.77
N ARG A 490 6.60 2.79 -25.53
CA ARG A 490 7.34 3.96 -25.00
C ARG A 490 8.30 3.56 -23.90
N GLU A 491 9.60 3.65 -24.17
CA GLU A 491 10.65 3.24 -23.21
C GLU A 491 10.72 4.09 -21.96
N TYR A 492 10.28 5.33 -22.02
CA TYR A 492 10.24 6.26 -20.87
C TYR A 492 9.09 5.98 -19.89
N ILE A 493 8.14 5.09 -20.24
CA ILE A 493 7.12 4.64 -19.29
C ILE A 493 7.73 3.60 -18.34
N ALA A 494 7.89 3.97 -17.08
CA ALA A 494 8.48 3.13 -16.04
C ALA A 494 7.46 2.20 -15.36
N GLY A 495 6.16 2.48 -15.54
CA GLY A 495 5.11 1.63 -14.99
C GLY A 495 3.71 2.06 -15.42
N ALA A 496 2.76 1.17 -15.19
CA ALA A 496 1.34 1.42 -15.42
C ALA A 496 0.51 0.73 -14.33
N ILE A 497 -0.51 1.42 -13.82
CA ILE A 497 -1.41 0.93 -12.78
C ILE A 497 -2.83 0.99 -13.33
N PHE A 498 -3.42 -0.19 -13.52
CA PHE A 498 -4.79 -0.28 -14.01
C PHE A 498 -5.79 0.13 -12.91
N PHE A 499 -6.73 0.98 -13.23
CA PHE A 499 -7.78 1.41 -12.33
C PHE A 499 -9.11 0.75 -12.72
N CYS A 500 -9.58 -0.31 -11.99
CA CYS A 500 -8.95 -0.82 -10.78
C CYS A 500 -9.20 -2.32 -10.59
N TYR A 501 -8.79 -2.88 -9.45
CA TYR A 501 -8.99 -4.28 -9.11
C TYR A 501 -10.48 -4.59 -8.91
N ASN A 502 -11.17 -3.81 -8.07
CA ASN A 502 -12.54 -4.09 -7.65
C ASN A 502 -13.49 -2.92 -7.91
N ASP A 503 -14.72 -3.20 -8.27
CA ASP A 503 -15.79 -2.22 -8.14
C ASP A 503 -15.81 -1.69 -6.71
N TYR A 504 -16.16 -0.42 -6.50
CA TYR A 504 -16.08 0.15 -5.16
C TYR A 504 -17.31 0.98 -4.79
N ARG A 505 -17.61 0.94 -3.50
CA ARG A 505 -18.66 1.77 -2.88
C ARG A 505 -18.22 3.23 -2.87
N THR A 506 -19.19 4.12 -3.00
CA THR A 506 -18.95 5.55 -3.09
C THR A 506 -20.11 6.34 -2.47
N HIS A 507 -19.86 7.55 -2.02
CA HIS A 507 -20.91 8.46 -1.57
C HIS A 507 -21.52 9.27 -2.73
N VAL A 508 -20.86 9.31 -3.89
CA VAL A 508 -21.33 10.03 -5.09
C VAL A 508 -21.86 9.11 -6.19
N GLY A 509 -21.58 7.84 -6.15
CA GLY A 509 -21.76 6.84 -7.19
C GLY A 509 -22.99 6.91 -8.07
N ASP A 510 -22.85 6.40 -9.26
CA ASP A 510 -23.81 6.52 -10.36
C ASP A 510 -24.77 5.33 -10.44
N ARG A 511 -24.50 4.25 -9.69
CA ARG A 511 -25.33 3.05 -9.65
C ARG A 511 -25.68 2.64 -8.24
N GLY A 512 -26.89 2.09 -8.08
CA GLY A 512 -27.42 1.65 -6.81
C GLY A 512 -27.77 2.79 -5.85
N MET A 513 -28.28 2.43 -4.69
CA MET A 513 -28.61 3.35 -3.60
C MET A 513 -28.16 2.72 -2.26
N GLY A 514 -27.98 3.57 -1.24
CA GLY A 514 -27.55 3.11 0.07
C GLY A 514 -26.22 2.38 0.00
N VAL A 515 -26.12 1.22 0.61
CA VAL A 515 -24.90 0.42 0.67
C VAL A 515 -24.39 -0.08 -0.69
N LEU A 516 -25.25 -0.10 -1.71
CA LEU A 516 -24.92 -0.55 -3.06
C LEU A 516 -24.56 0.57 -4.04
N LYS A 517 -24.55 1.83 -3.57
CA LYS A 517 -24.10 2.94 -4.38
C LYS A 517 -22.61 2.75 -4.71
N GLN A 518 -22.29 2.63 -6.01
CA GLN A 518 -20.97 2.16 -6.44
C GLN A 518 -20.52 2.74 -7.79
N ARG A 519 -19.21 2.68 -8.03
CA ARG A 519 -18.57 2.82 -9.33
C ARG A 519 -18.11 1.46 -9.86
N VAL A 520 -18.36 1.22 -11.16
CA VAL A 520 -18.10 -0.07 -11.83
C VAL A 520 -16.81 0.04 -12.65
N HIS A 521 -15.68 0.09 -11.95
CA HIS A 521 -14.34 0.17 -12.55
C HIS A 521 -13.60 -1.16 -12.55
N GLY A 522 -13.92 -2.06 -11.62
CA GLY A 522 -13.12 -3.21 -11.27
C GLY A 522 -13.07 -4.32 -12.28
N VAL A 523 -11.99 -5.11 -12.24
CA VAL A 523 -11.90 -6.43 -12.89
C VAL A 523 -12.56 -7.53 -12.04
N VAL A 524 -12.93 -7.21 -10.77
CA VAL A 524 -13.85 -7.99 -9.94
C VAL A 524 -14.99 -7.09 -9.46
N ASP A 525 -16.11 -7.67 -9.06
CA ASP A 525 -17.20 -6.92 -8.44
C ASP A 525 -16.91 -6.61 -6.95
N VAL A 526 -17.85 -5.94 -6.26
CA VAL A 526 -17.72 -5.58 -4.83
C VAL A 526 -17.65 -6.79 -3.90
N TYR A 527 -17.99 -7.98 -4.35
CA TYR A 527 -17.91 -9.24 -3.61
C TYR A 527 -16.69 -10.09 -3.98
N GLY A 528 -15.87 -9.61 -4.94
CA GLY A 528 -14.67 -10.29 -5.42
C GLY A 528 -14.94 -11.32 -6.52
N THR A 529 -16.12 -11.27 -7.18
CA THR A 529 -16.42 -12.13 -8.35
C THR A 529 -15.63 -11.63 -9.56
N LYS A 530 -14.83 -12.52 -10.16
CA LYS A 530 -13.98 -12.19 -11.29
C LYS A 530 -14.78 -11.96 -12.56
N LYS A 531 -14.46 -10.88 -13.28
CA LYS A 531 -14.99 -10.56 -14.61
C LYS A 531 -14.05 -11.10 -15.69
N GLN A 532 -14.42 -11.00 -16.96
CA GLN A 532 -13.57 -11.47 -18.07
C GLN A 532 -12.26 -10.67 -18.16
N SER A 533 -12.32 -9.38 -17.85
CA SER A 533 -11.15 -8.48 -17.81
C SER A 533 -10.09 -8.91 -16.78
N TYR A 534 -10.46 -9.70 -15.75
CA TYR A 534 -9.50 -10.22 -14.77
C TYR A 534 -8.43 -11.10 -15.45
N GLU A 535 -8.84 -12.07 -16.28
CA GLU A 535 -7.90 -12.95 -16.96
C GLU A 535 -7.11 -12.22 -18.06
N LEU A 536 -7.69 -11.21 -18.69
CA LEU A 536 -6.98 -10.35 -19.62
C LEU A 536 -5.87 -9.56 -18.91
N LEU A 537 -6.21 -8.87 -17.81
CA LEU A 537 -5.23 -8.13 -17.00
C LEU A 537 -4.11 -9.05 -16.50
N ARG A 538 -4.48 -10.25 -16.01
CA ARG A 538 -3.51 -11.26 -15.55
C ARG A 538 -2.49 -11.63 -16.63
N ARG A 539 -2.97 -11.85 -17.85
CA ARG A 539 -2.12 -12.20 -18.99
C ARG A 539 -1.24 -11.03 -19.41
N GLU A 540 -1.82 -9.85 -19.53
CA GLU A 540 -1.09 -8.64 -19.95
C GLU A 540 -0.06 -8.19 -18.91
N SER A 541 -0.30 -8.45 -17.62
CA SER A 541 0.64 -8.15 -16.54
C SER A 541 1.73 -9.22 -16.34
N SER A 542 1.72 -10.31 -17.12
CA SER A 542 2.76 -11.34 -17.01
C SER A 542 4.10 -10.85 -17.58
N PRO A 543 5.23 -11.05 -16.85
CA PRO A 543 6.57 -10.72 -17.37
C PRO A 543 7.11 -11.73 -18.37
N ILE A 544 6.38 -12.82 -18.57
CA ILE A 544 6.80 -13.95 -19.41
C ILE A 544 5.62 -14.45 -20.25
N GLU A 545 5.89 -14.85 -21.47
CA GLU A 545 4.91 -15.26 -22.45
C GLU A 545 5.28 -16.63 -23.04
N LEU A 546 4.26 -17.41 -23.44
CA LEU A 546 4.44 -18.59 -24.27
C LEU A 546 4.73 -18.16 -25.72
N ARG A 547 5.86 -18.60 -26.27
CA ARG A 547 6.23 -18.36 -27.69
C ARG A 547 5.87 -19.55 -28.58
N SER A 548 6.13 -20.77 -28.12
CA SER A 548 5.66 -21.98 -28.77
C SER A 548 5.53 -23.15 -27.82
N LEU A 549 4.65 -24.07 -28.18
CA LEU A 549 4.44 -25.34 -27.49
C LEU A 549 4.24 -26.41 -28.56
N GLU A 550 5.16 -27.37 -28.61
CA GLU A 550 5.14 -28.46 -29.57
C GLU A 550 5.17 -29.81 -28.85
N ASN A 551 4.44 -30.79 -29.36
CA ASN A 551 4.46 -32.16 -28.88
C ASN A 551 5.09 -33.11 -29.91
N HIS A 552 6.15 -33.78 -29.52
CA HIS A 552 6.82 -34.81 -30.32
C HIS A 552 6.82 -36.14 -29.57
N LEU A 553 5.82 -36.99 -29.80
CA LEU A 553 5.72 -38.32 -29.18
C LEU A 553 5.84 -38.29 -27.65
N ASN A 554 4.98 -37.50 -26.98
CA ASN A 554 4.97 -37.29 -25.54
C ASN A 554 6.18 -36.49 -24.98
N ASN A 555 6.99 -35.91 -25.84
CA ASN A 555 8.00 -34.93 -25.47
C ASN A 555 7.50 -33.54 -25.84
N PHE A 556 7.29 -32.71 -24.83
CA PHE A 556 6.72 -31.36 -24.94
C PHE A 556 7.85 -30.33 -24.92
N GLN A 557 8.03 -29.66 -26.06
CA GLN A 557 8.96 -28.52 -26.14
C GLN A 557 8.21 -27.24 -25.89
N VAL A 558 8.64 -26.51 -24.85
CA VAL A 558 8.07 -25.23 -24.45
C VAL A 558 9.11 -24.14 -24.67
N ILE A 559 8.78 -23.12 -25.44
CA ILE A 559 9.61 -21.91 -25.57
C ILE A 559 8.89 -20.77 -24.87
N LEU A 560 9.54 -20.22 -23.88
CA LEU A 560 9.09 -19.05 -23.14
C LEU A 560 9.93 -17.83 -23.51
N GLY A 561 9.30 -16.65 -23.56
CA GLY A 561 9.97 -15.38 -23.80
C GLY A 561 9.67 -14.38 -22.69
N THR A 562 10.70 -13.71 -22.17
CA THR A 562 10.50 -12.59 -21.24
C THR A 562 10.14 -11.32 -22.01
N ARG A 563 9.32 -10.45 -21.39
CA ARG A 563 9.01 -9.14 -21.97
C ARG A 563 10.23 -8.22 -21.96
N GLY A 564 10.32 -7.36 -22.99
CA GLY A 564 11.27 -6.22 -23.05
C GLY A 564 10.59 -4.87 -22.80
N ASP A 565 9.26 -4.89 -22.57
CA ASP A 565 8.38 -3.74 -22.31
C ASP A 565 7.70 -3.85 -20.94
N VAL A 566 6.60 -3.11 -20.66
CA VAL A 566 5.86 -3.19 -19.39
C VAL A 566 5.01 -4.46 -19.34
N PRO A 567 5.17 -5.31 -18.29
CA PRO A 567 6.18 -5.29 -17.23
C PRO A 567 7.54 -5.85 -17.67
N MET A 568 8.62 -5.22 -17.22
CA MET A 568 9.98 -5.64 -17.57
C MET A 568 10.86 -5.69 -16.33
N TYR A 569 11.43 -6.85 -16.05
CA TYR A 569 12.43 -7.08 -15.00
C TYR A 569 13.10 -8.44 -15.22
N ARG A 570 14.20 -8.66 -14.52
CA ARG A 570 14.95 -9.91 -14.57
C ARG A 570 14.24 -11.00 -13.76
N LEU A 571 14.08 -12.19 -14.31
CA LEU A 571 13.46 -13.34 -13.63
C LEU A 571 14.53 -14.22 -12.99
N ARG A 572 14.41 -14.49 -11.68
CA ARG A 572 15.29 -15.36 -10.90
C ARG A 572 14.50 -16.32 -10.02
N GLY A 573 14.91 -17.58 -10.01
CA GLY A 573 14.31 -18.60 -9.12
C GLY A 573 12.90 -19.03 -9.54
N TYR A 574 12.52 -18.83 -10.80
CA TYR A 574 11.25 -19.30 -11.34
C TYR A 574 11.33 -20.79 -11.68
N THR A 575 10.17 -21.44 -11.71
CA THR A 575 10.03 -22.87 -12.05
C THR A 575 8.93 -23.06 -13.09
N LEU A 576 9.20 -23.85 -14.13
CA LEU A 576 8.17 -24.36 -15.04
C LEU A 576 7.66 -25.69 -14.50
N ARG A 577 6.37 -25.77 -14.18
CA ARG A 577 5.67 -26.99 -13.77
C ARG A 577 4.75 -27.46 -14.88
N GLY A 578 4.87 -28.73 -15.27
CA GLY A 578 3.89 -29.43 -16.12
C GLY A 578 3.10 -30.41 -15.29
N THR A 579 1.79 -30.29 -15.24
CA THR A 579 0.88 -31.26 -14.61
C THR A 579 0.12 -31.99 -15.71
N PHE A 580 0.33 -33.29 -15.79
CA PHE A 580 -0.26 -34.17 -16.80
C PHE A 580 -1.53 -34.81 -16.26
N TYR A 581 -2.62 -34.72 -16.98
CA TYR A 581 -3.93 -35.23 -16.59
C TYR A 581 -4.32 -36.43 -17.46
N GLY A 582 -4.77 -37.50 -16.82
CA GLY A 582 -5.43 -38.64 -17.41
C GLY A 582 -6.92 -38.43 -17.62
N GLN A 583 -7.65 -39.50 -17.97
CA GLN A 583 -9.11 -39.43 -18.13
C GLN A 583 -9.79 -38.98 -16.80
N GLY A 584 -10.83 -38.14 -16.95
CA GLY A 584 -11.57 -37.59 -15.84
C GLY A 584 -10.84 -36.45 -15.08
N ASP A 585 -9.91 -35.76 -15.75
CA ASP A 585 -9.11 -34.63 -15.22
C ASP A 585 -8.34 -35.00 -13.94
N ILE A 586 -7.91 -36.27 -13.83
CA ILE A 586 -7.11 -36.75 -12.70
C ILE A 586 -5.62 -36.49 -12.99
N PRO A 587 -4.89 -35.77 -12.12
CA PRO A 587 -3.46 -35.60 -12.32
C PRO A 587 -2.74 -36.93 -12.12
N VAL A 588 -1.98 -37.35 -13.13
CA VAL A 588 -1.24 -38.65 -13.17
C VAL A 588 0.26 -38.48 -13.05
N GLU A 589 0.79 -37.32 -13.43
CA GLU A 589 2.21 -37.00 -13.32
C GLU A 589 2.39 -35.48 -13.18
N HIS A 590 3.41 -35.04 -12.49
CA HIS A 590 3.88 -33.67 -12.53
C HIS A 590 5.40 -33.63 -12.63
N GLN A 591 5.90 -32.63 -13.34
CA GLN A 591 7.32 -32.37 -13.52
C GLN A 591 7.61 -30.90 -13.26
N GLU A 592 8.76 -30.63 -12.67
CA GLU A 592 9.24 -29.28 -12.42
C GLU A 592 10.63 -29.12 -13.03
N VAL A 593 10.82 -28.00 -13.75
CA VAL A 593 12.10 -27.61 -14.32
C VAL A 593 12.43 -26.20 -13.85
N ALA A 594 13.60 -26.05 -13.24
CA ALA A 594 14.07 -24.73 -12.85
C ALA A 594 14.30 -23.86 -14.08
N ILE A 595 13.73 -22.67 -14.08
CA ILE A 595 13.98 -21.68 -15.12
C ILE A 595 15.31 -20.96 -14.78
N PRO A 596 16.29 -20.95 -15.70
CA PRO A 596 17.52 -20.21 -15.47
C PRO A 596 17.21 -18.72 -15.28
N GLU A 597 18.17 -17.95 -14.78
CA GLU A 597 18.02 -16.52 -14.75
C GLU A 597 17.79 -15.99 -16.17
N LEU A 598 16.68 -15.23 -16.36
CA LEU A 598 16.30 -14.67 -17.66
C LEU A 598 16.38 -13.14 -17.60
N LEU A 599 17.10 -12.57 -18.55
CA LEU A 599 17.10 -11.13 -18.81
C LEU A 599 15.83 -10.70 -19.54
N PRO A 600 15.43 -9.43 -19.48
CA PRO A 600 14.39 -8.89 -20.37
C PRO A 600 14.66 -9.19 -21.85
N ALA A 601 13.58 -9.41 -22.62
CA ALA A 601 13.63 -9.72 -24.05
C ALA A 601 14.46 -10.96 -24.41
N SER A 602 14.54 -11.97 -23.53
CA SER A 602 15.26 -13.21 -23.77
C SER A 602 14.31 -14.40 -23.97
N LEU A 603 14.82 -15.49 -24.53
CA LEU A 603 14.09 -16.73 -24.77
C LEU A 603 14.73 -17.88 -23.99
N ALA A 604 13.88 -18.80 -23.51
CA ALA A 604 14.33 -20.05 -22.91
C ALA A 604 13.50 -21.24 -23.46
N ARG A 605 14.19 -22.38 -23.69
CA ARG A 605 13.58 -23.60 -24.17
C ARG A 605 13.62 -24.66 -23.08
N PHE A 606 12.50 -25.36 -22.93
CA PHE A 606 12.32 -26.44 -21.96
C PHE A 606 11.77 -27.67 -22.63
N GLU A 607 12.11 -28.85 -22.10
CA GLU A 607 11.56 -30.13 -22.52
C GLU A 607 10.97 -30.82 -21.28
N LEU A 608 9.71 -31.28 -21.43
CA LEU A 608 9.03 -32.10 -20.44
C LEU A 608 8.57 -33.37 -21.16
N LYS A 609 8.90 -34.52 -20.59
CA LYS A 609 8.62 -35.82 -21.20
C LYS A 609 7.64 -36.60 -20.33
N PHE A 610 6.45 -36.85 -20.86
CA PHE A 610 5.48 -37.72 -20.23
C PHE A 610 5.98 -39.18 -20.19
N THR A 611 5.98 -39.79 -18.99
CA THR A 611 6.64 -41.08 -18.77
C THR A 611 5.66 -42.27 -18.71
N GLN A 612 4.36 -42.03 -18.62
CA GLN A 612 3.34 -43.08 -18.57
C GLN A 612 3.05 -43.67 -19.95
N SER A 613 2.44 -44.84 -19.95
CA SER A 613 2.11 -45.56 -21.19
C SER A 613 0.91 -44.97 -21.96
N GLU A 614 0.00 -44.30 -21.29
CA GLU A 614 -1.17 -43.69 -21.89
C GLU A 614 -0.90 -42.20 -22.20
N VAL A 615 -1.39 -41.73 -23.36
CA VAL A 615 -1.25 -40.32 -23.73
C VAL A 615 -2.08 -39.45 -22.79
N PRO A 616 -1.52 -38.33 -22.25
CA PRO A 616 -2.28 -37.44 -21.39
C PRO A 616 -3.39 -36.75 -22.17
N VAL A 617 -4.56 -36.58 -21.57
CA VAL A 617 -5.71 -35.89 -22.19
C VAL A 617 -5.60 -34.38 -22.11
N CYS A 618 -4.80 -33.89 -21.15
CA CYS A 618 -4.50 -32.48 -20.99
C CYS A 618 -3.17 -32.34 -20.22
N ILE A 619 -2.44 -31.28 -20.51
CA ILE A 619 -1.30 -30.86 -19.69
C ILE A 619 -1.49 -29.39 -19.34
N ARG A 620 -1.42 -29.07 -18.05
CA ARG A 620 -1.35 -27.71 -17.59
C ARG A 620 0.09 -27.34 -17.29
N PHE A 621 0.54 -26.25 -17.88
CA PHE A 621 1.83 -25.65 -17.62
C PHE A 621 1.66 -24.40 -16.77
N ASP A 622 2.45 -24.29 -15.71
CA ASP A 622 2.49 -23.12 -14.84
C ASP A 622 3.94 -22.63 -14.70
N VAL A 623 4.16 -21.36 -14.98
CA VAL A 623 5.41 -20.67 -14.62
C VAL A 623 5.24 -20.08 -13.23
N ILE A 624 5.96 -20.60 -12.25
CA ILE A 624 5.78 -20.29 -10.84
C ILE A 624 6.89 -19.36 -10.37
N ARG A 625 6.50 -18.27 -9.73
CA ARG A 625 7.41 -17.31 -9.07
C ARG A 625 8.04 -17.91 -7.82
N PRO A 626 9.18 -17.39 -7.36
CA PRO A 626 9.76 -17.76 -6.04
C PRO A 626 8.78 -17.59 -4.88
N THR A 627 7.83 -16.66 -4.99
CA THR A 627 6.77 -16.43 -3.99
C THR A 627 5.62 -17.43 -4.05
N GLY A 628 5.67 -18.42 -4.96
CA GLY A 628 4.66 -19.48 -5.10
C GLY A 628 3.48 -19.15 -6.02
N PHE A 629 3.33 -17.90 -6.46
CA PHE A 629 2.27 -17.51 -7.40
C PHE A 629 2.61 -17.86 -8.84
N SER A 630 1.59 -18.27 -9.64
CA SER A 630 1.78 -18.52 -11.06
C SER A 630 1.83 -17.20 -11.84
N ALA A 631 2.94 -16.96 -12.54
CA ALA A 631 3.10 -15.82 -13.44
C ALA A 631 2.44 -16.04 -14.81
N LEU A 632 2.40 -17.29 -15.28
CA LEU A 632 1.79 -17.68 -16.55
C LEU A 632 1.21 -19.08 -16.41
N SER A 633 0.02 -19.31 -16.94
CA SER A 633 -0.57 -20.64 -17.06
C SER A 633 -1.11 -20.85 -18.47
N PHE A 634 -0.90 -22.02 -19.04
CA PHE A 634 -1.44 -22.41 -20.33
C PHE A 634 -1.65 -23.92 -20.39
N ASP A 635 -2.60 -24.35 -21.19
CA ASP A 635 -2.94 -25.76 -21.35
C ASP A 635 -2.53 -26.25 -22.72
N TRP A 636 -2.10 -27.52 -22.79
CA TRP A 636 -2.03 -28.28 -24.01
C TRP A 636 -3.13 -29.36 -24.02
N ARG A 637 -3.80 -29.50 -25.14
CA ARG A 637 -4.75 -30.60 -25.39
C ARG A 637 -4.45 -31.23 -26.77
N PRO A 638 -4.61 -32.56 -26.95
CA PRO A 638 -4.35 -33.27 -28.22
C PRO A 638 -5.22 -32.78 -29.38
#